data_a0ded93a0b3f539da0a2cda850b4194a
#
_entry.id   a0ded93a0b3f539da0a2cda850b4194a
#
_cell.length_a   1.000
_cell.length_b   1.000
_cell.length_c   1.000
_cell.angle_alpha   90.00
_cell.angle_beta   90.00
_cell.angle_gamma   90.00
#
_symmetry.space_group_name_H-M   'P 1'
#
loop_
_entity.id
_entity.type
_entity.pdbx_description
1 polymer ?
#
loop_
_entity_poly.entity_id
_entity_poly.type
_entity_poly.pdbx_seq_one_letter_code
_entity_poly.pdbx_strand_id
1 'polypeptide(L)'
;MALSFARPKNNDKDIIKKAKTVTTRTSIRGGGSNIAAQIQSIVAIANQKLAVHKDDYILIREPDQLYEYMKEMKQVGEGALDTETTGLNPLLVNIVGGCIYTPGQKAAYIPINHKSYITGVRTKDQLDEQTVSKIMKDFHKDIRWIFHNAKYDIRVCRKTLGIDFKPYWDTMLAAYCIDEEESHRLKDLHLKYCNSKDTESLTFDSLFNGVTFDNIPISTAYLYAAGDPIKTYELYEYQKTLLNRRVLAGPYNVFKNIEMPLISVVADMEDRGVCLDFDVCKNLHEKYHAIREERKKQADEAIAMYQNEIDNYKMKNPNNKLSDPISLSSPTQLAILFYDILGLESPDKKAPRGTGEDILKHFAQGKEKNLCEAILGMRNVEKLLGTYIDKMPEIALDDGRVHASYNQYGAKTGRFSSQDPNLQNIPSHNKEIRQMFKAQDGYVLIGSDFSQQEPMVTAHLSNDKKMQEAFINGKDIYATIAALAFHKPYEECKEFREDGTVNPAGKERRTQAKSIVLGILYGRQIPSIAEQLGVSTKEAQAIYDKVISSFPALGKFIEDSQNMARTEGYVTTAWGRRRHLHDMQLERYEFSYSGKVTNFDPLAFGSEVSTEVPKKVKDSYIKQLDKAFGWKKKNDIIQKALAEGIKIKDNGGFILQAERQCVNARVQGSAADITKLAMIAINNDERMKELDFHLLIQVHDEVIGECPIKNAKEAGERLSYLMRTAPTHLIKLPFKCDVDFTKNWYGGEVEIE
;
A
#
# COMPACT_ATOMS: atom_id res chain seq x y z
N MET A 1 30.22 2.74 13.82
CA MET A 1 30.34 1.78 12.72
C MET A 1 28.97 1.66 12.07
N ALA A 2 28.78 2.33 10.94
CA ALA A 2 27.57 2.18 10.14
C ALA A 2 27.57 0.76 9.56
N LEU A 3 26.55 -0.02 9.90
CA LEU A 3 26.30 -1.31 9.24
C LEU A 3 25.70 -0.98 7.87
N SER A 4 26.54 -0.89 6.83
CA SER A 4 26.07 -0.87 5.47
C SER A 4 25.46 -2.24 5.19
N PHE A 5 24.13 -2.29 5.05
CA PHE A 5 23.47 -3.39 4.37
C PHE A 5 23.88 -3.30 2.89
N ALA A 6 24.93 -4.01 2.52
CA ALA A 6 25.34 -4.10 1.13
C ALA A 6 24.17 -4.65 0.32
N ARG A 7 23.71 -3.89 -0.69
CA ARG A 7 22.82 -4.44 -1.73
C ARG A 7 23.46 -5.72 -2.24
N PRO A 8 22.72 -6.82 -2.37
CA PRO A 8 23.21 -7.97 -3.11
C PRO A 8 23.62 -7.49 -4.49
N LYS A 9 24.83 -7.78 -4.89
CA LYS A 9 25.34 -7.47 -6.24
C LYS A 9 24.39 -8.09 -7.24
N ASN A 10 24.17 -7.44 -8.37
CA ASN A 10 23.23 -7.72 -9.47
C ASN A 10 23.07 -9.20 -9.93
N ASN A 11 23.79 -10.15 -9.36
CA ASN A 11 23.68 -11.58 -9.64
C ASN A 11 22.38 -12.22 -9.08
N ASP A 12 21.74 -11.63 -8.06
CA ASP A 12 20.53 -12.23 -7.47
C ASP A 12 19.27 -12.01 -8.32
N LYS A 13 19.25 -10.96 -9.15
CA LYS A 13 18.17 -10.78 -10.13
C LYS A 13 18.17 -11.83 -11.24
N ASP A 14 19.33 -12.42 -11.54
CA ASP A 14 19.45 -13.51 -12.53
C ASP A 14 19.09 -14.86 -11.93
N ILE A 15 19.28 -15.07 -10.62
CA ILE A 15 18.83 -16.26 -9.91
C ILE A 15 17.31 -16.25 -9.82
N ILE A 16 16.69 -15.10 -9.48
CA ILE A 16 15.22 -14.94 -9.46
C ILE A 16 14.64 -15.02 -10.88
N LYS A 17 15.35 -14.55 -11.91
CA LYS A 17 14.92 -14.71 -13.32
C LYS A 17 15.04 -16.16 -13.82
N LYS A 18 16.03 -16.92 -13.37
CA LYS A 18 16.16 -18.34 -13.75
C LYS A 18 15.11 -19.23 -13.09
N ALA A 19 14.64 -18.88 -11.89
CA ALA A 19 13.50 -19.56 -11.26
C ALA A 19 12.16 -19.30 -11.96
N LYS A 20 12.06 -18.28 -12.83
CA LYS A 20 10.83 -17.95 -13.57
C LYS A 20 10.62 -18.72 -14.89
N THR A 21 11.49 -19.64 -15.28
CA THR A 21 11.47 -20.23 -16.60
C THR A 21 11.25 -21.74 -16.62
N VAL A 22 10.42 -22.31 -15.75
CA VAL A 22 9.74 -23.60 -16.01
C VAL A 22 8.35 -23.56 -15.39
N THR A 23 7.46 -22.76 -15.94
CA THR A 23 6.02 -22.87 -15.71
C THR A 23 5.37 -23.45 -16.95
N THR A 24 5.26 -24.74 -17.03
CA THR A 24 4.21 -25.39 -17.82
C THR A 24 2.89 -25.08 -17.11
N ARG A 25 2.20 -24.03 -17.58
CA ARG A 25 0.83 -23.69 -17.16
C ARG A 25 -0.11 -24.82 -17.64
N THR A 26 -0.33 -25.80 -16.81
CA THR A 26 -1.44 -26.74 -16.95
C THR A 26 -2.67 -26.15 -16.26
N SER A 27 -3.48 -25.37 -17.00
CA SER A 27 -4.80 -24.98 -16.50
C SER A 27 -5.72 -26.20 -16.50
N ILE A 28 -6.41 -26.46 -15.39
CA ILE A 28 -7.43 -27.52 -15.32
C ILE A 28 -8.59 -27.16 -16.28
N ARG A 29 -8.73 -27.93 -17.37
CA ARG A 29 -9.83 -27.77 -18.36
C ARG A 29 -10.40 -29.13 -18.66
N GLY A 30 -11.72 -29.33 -18.46
CA GLY A 30 -12.41 -30.54 -18.90
C GLY A 30 -13.52 -31.06 -17.96
N GLY A 31 -14.29 -32.05 -18.39
CA GLY A 31 -15.35 -32.68 -17.58
C GLY A 31 -14.82 -33.56 -16.45
N GLY A 32 -15.65 -33.94 -15.47
CA GLY A 32 -15.29 -34.47 -14.16
C GLY A 32 -14.23 -35.60 -14.09
N SER A 33 -14.21 -36.57 -15.02
CA SER A 33 -13.22 -37.65 -15.07
C SER A 33 -11.80 -37.15 -15.44
N ASN A 34 -11.71 -36.07 -16.20
CA ASN A 34 -10.44 -35.48 -16.62
C ASN A 34 -9.83 -34.62 -15.49
N ILE A 35 -10.65 -33.97 -14.67
CA ILE A 35 -10.19 -33.14 -13.54
C ILE A 35 -9.51 -34.01 -12.49
N ALA A 36 -10.07 -35.13 -12.08
CA ALA A 36 -9.50 -36.06 -11.11
C ALA A 36 -8.12 -36.57 -11.56
N ALA A 37 -7.97 -36.96 -12.82
CA ALA A 37 -6.72 -37.39 -13.38
C ALA A 37 -5.64 -36.30 -13.41
N GLN A 38 -6.05 -35.04 -13.70
CA GLN A 38 -5.16 -33.88 -13.65
C GLN A 38 -4.69 -33.61 -12.24
N ILE A 39 -5.57 -33.61 -11.24
CA ILE A 39 -5.21 -33.42 -9.82
C ILE A 39 -4.27 -34.54 -9.38
N GLN A 40 -4.54 -35.81 -9.74
CA GLN A 40 -3.68 -36.92 -9.42
C GLN A 40 -2.26 -36.76 -9.97
N SER A 41 -2.10 -36.28 -11.20
CA SER A 41 -0.80 -35.97 -11.79
C SER A 41 -0.07 -34.85 -11.07
N ILE A 42 -0.77 -33.75 -10.74
CA ILE A 42 -0.22 -32.61 -9.98
C ILE A 42 0.28 -33.09 -8.61
N VAL A 43 -0.54 -33.86 -7.89
CA VAL A 43 -0.23 -34.41 -6.58
C VAL A 43 1.00 -35.36 -6.63
N ALA A 44 1.11 -36.19 -7.67
CA ALA A 44 2.25 -37.09 -7.83
C ALA A 44 3.56 -36.31 -8.02
N ILE A 45 3.55 -35.25 -8.82
CA ILE A 45 4.71 -34.37 -9.02
C ILE A 45 5.07 -33.63 -7.72
N ALA A 46 4.07 -33.11 -7.01
CA ALA A 46 4.28 -32.44 -5.75
C ALA A 46 4.88 -33.37 -4.69
N ASN A 47 4.37 -34.60 -4.57
CA ASN A 47 4.89 -35.62 -3.66
C ASN A 47 6.37 -35.92 -3.94
N GLN A 48 6.77 -36.02 -5.21
CA GLN A 48 8.16 -36.26 -5.57
C GLN A 48 9.08 -35.14 -5.07
N LYS A 49 8.63 -33.88 -5.22
CA LYS A 49 9.39 -32.72 -4.77
C LYS A 49 9.42 -32.57 -3.25
N LEU A 50 8.34 -32.89 -2.56
CA LEU A 50 8.16 -32.74 -1.12
C LEU A 50 8.66 -33.96 -0.31
N ALA A 51 9.01 -35.06 -0.96
CA ALA A 51 9.41 -36.33 -0.31
C ALA A 51 10.60 -36.16 0.66
N VAL A 52 11.46 -35.16 0.44
CA VAL A 52 12.63 -34.87 1.28
C VAL A 52 12.25 -34.50 2.71
N HIS A 53 11.00 -33.98 2.92
CA HIS A 53 10.50 -33.54 4.21
C HIS A 53 9.66 -34.59 4.96
N LYS A 54 9.60 -35.81 4.49
CA LYS A 54 8.74 -36.87 5.05
C LYS A 54 8.97 -37.13 6.54
N ASP A 55 10.20 -37.05 6.95
CA ASP A 55 10.62 -37.36 8.35
C ASP A 55 10.74 -36.09 9.21
N ASP A 56 10.55 -34.88 8.64
CA ASP A 56 10.71 -33.60 9.33
C ASP A 56 9.46 -33.21 10.13
N TYR A 57 8.28 -33.69 9.71
CA TYR A 57 6.98 -33.25 10.20
C TYR A 57 6.18 -34.40 10.78
N ILE A 58 5.15 -34.06 11.58
CA ILE A 58 4.17 -35.02 12.10
C ILE A 58 2.77 -34.65 11.66
N LEU A 59 1.94 -35.69 11.55
CA LEU A 59 0.53 -35.55 11.19
C LEU A 59 -0.33 -35.93 12.40
N ILE A 60 -1.10 -34.97 12.91
CA ILE A 60 -1.99 -35.14 14.08
C ILE A 60 -3.39 -35.50 13.59
N ARG A 61 -3.87 -36.72 13.87
CA ARG A 61 -5.16 -37.21 13.44
C ARG A 61 -6.07 -37.57 14.61
N GLU A 62 -5.52 -37.73 15.80
CA GLU A 62 -6.24 -38.15 17.00
C GLU A 62 -6.29 -37.02 18.03
N PRO A 63 -7.38 -36.86 18.80
CA PRO A 63 -7.52 -35.81 19.79
C PRO A 63 -6.40 -35.83 20.86
N ASP A 64 -6.01 -37.02 21.32
CA ASP A 64 -4.96 -37.16 22.33
C ASP A 64 -3.60 -36.70 21.83
N GLN A 65 -3.30 -36.90 20.55
CA GLN A 65 -2.05 -36.40 19.93
C GLN A 65 -2.02 -34.86 19.95
N LEU A 66 -3.14 -34.22 19.60
CA LEU A 66 -3.24 -32.77 19.65
C LEU A 66 -3.12 -32.25 21.08
N TYR A 67 -3.81 -32.90 22.04
CA TYR A 67 -3.75 -32.51 23.44
C TYR A 67 -2.32 -32.57 24.00
N GLU A 68 -1.60 -33.67 23.81
CA GLU A 68 -0.22 -33.80 24.29
C GLU A 68 0.71 -32.80 23.59
N TYR A 69 0.57 -32.57 22.29
CA TYR A 69 1.34 -31.56 21.58
C TYR A 69 1.11 -30.15 22.14
N MET A 70 -0.15 -29.78 22.39
CA MET A 70 -0.49 -28.47 22.97
C MET A 70 -0.01 -28.32 24.41
N LYS A 71 0.01 -29.38 25.18
CA LYS A 71 0.55 -29.41 26.54
C LYS A 71 2.05 -29.17 26.57
N GLU A 72 2.79 -29.78 25.66
CA GLU A 72 4.23 -29.54 25.50
C GLU A 72 4.51 -28.12 25.02
N MET A 73 3.75 -27.61 24.03
CA MET A 73 3.83 -26.23 23.57
C MET A 73 3.57 -25.23 24.70
N LYS A 74 2.60 -25.51 25.60
CA LYS A 74 2.37 -24.70 26.80
C LYS A 74 3.57 -24.70 27.75
N GLN A 75 4.29 -25.83 27.90
CA GLN A 75 5.48 -25.91 28.74
C GLN A 75 6.62 -25.05 28.18
N VAL A 76 6.77 -24.99 26.85
CA VAL A 76 7.71 -24.09 26.16
C VAL A 76 7.27 -22.63 26.27
N GLY A 77 5.96 -22.39 26.27
CA GLY A 77 5.31 -21.08 26.44
C GLY A 77 5.27 -20.22 25.17
N GLU A 78 5.72 -20.74 24.02
CA GLU A 78 5.62 -20.05 22.75
C GLU A 78 5.59 -21.03 21.56
N GLY A 79 4.99 -20.60 20.46
CA GLY A 79 4.95 -21.38 19.23
C GLY A 79 4.35 -20.61 18.06
N ALA A 80 4.60 -21.13 16.85
CA ALA A 80 4.08 -20.57 15.62
C ALA A 80 2.82 -21.31 15.17
N LEU A 81 1.90 -20.56 14.55
CA LEU A 81 0.68 -21.08 13.93
C LEU A 81 0.51 -20.50 12.53
N ASP A 82 0.07 -21.35 11.61
CA ASP A 82 -0.32 -21.00 10.25
C ASP A 82 -1.58 -21.79 9.88
N THR A 83 -2.50 -21.22 9.10
CA THR A 83 -3.74 -21.87 8.69
C THR A 83 -3.82 -22.08 7.21
N GLU A 84 -4.26 -23.29 6.81
CA GLU A 84 -4.55 -23.62 5.43
C GLU A 84 -6.08 -23.58 5.20
N THR A 85 -6.50 -22.92 4.13
CA THR A 85 -7.90 -22.59 3.87
C THR A 85 -8.30 -22.84 2.44
N THR A 86 -9.62 -22.76 2.17
CA THR A 86 -10.17 -22.95 0.81
C THR A 86 -9.99 -21.74 -0.12
N GLY A 87 -9.47 -20.60 0.37
CA GLY A 87 -9.31 -19.38 -0.43
C GLY A 87 -8.68 -18.24 0.36
N LEU A 88 -8.82 -16.99 -0.10
CA LEU A 88 -8.10 -15.84 0.44
C LEU A 88 -8.96 -14.88 1.29
N ASN A 89 -10.31 -14.95 1.20
CA ASN A 89 -11.18 -14.09 1.98
C ASN A 89 -11.56 -14.75 3.31
N PRO A 90 -11.06 -14.27 4.48
CA PRO A 90 -11.28 -14.90 5.77
C PRO A 90 -12.76 -15.09 6.14
N LEU A 91 -13.65 -14.23 5.63
CA LEU A 91 -15.09 -14.31 5.90
C LEU A 91 -15.80 -15.42 5.12
N LEU A 92 -15.25 -15.84 3.97
CA LEU A 92 -15.88 -16.79 3.06
C LEU A 92 -15.24 -18.18 3.08
N VAL A 93 -13.97 -18.28 3.55
CA VAL A 93 -13.23 -19.55 3.52
C VAL A 93 -13.59 -20.46 4.69
N ASN A 94 -13.31 -21.75 4.50
CA ASN A 94 -13.28 -22.74 5.57
C ASN A 94 -11.82 -23.09 5.88
N ILE A 95 -11.52 -23.37 7.15
CA ILE A 95 -10.23 -23.93 7.54
C ILE A 95 -10.15 -25.36 6.99
N VAL A 96 -9.03 -25.68 6.33
CA VAL A 96 -8.75 -27.02 5.83
C VAL A 96 -7.81 -27.77 6.74
N GLY A 97 -6.87 -27.07 7.35
CA GLY A 97 -5.96 -27.58 8.35
C GLY A 97 -5.24 -26.47 9.09
N GLY A 98 -4.65 -26.81 10.21
CA GLY A 98 -3.77 -25.94 10.98
C GLY A 98 -2.35 -26.52 11.06
N CYS A 99 -1.35 -25.65 11.00
CA CYS A 99 0.04 -25.99 11.17
C CYS A 99 0.57 -25.35 12.44
N ILE A 100 1.19 -26.12 13.31
CA ILE A 100 1.76 -25.61 14.56
C ILE A 100 3.20 -26.08 14.75
N TYR A 101 4.00 -25.23 15.37
CA TYR A 101 5.39 -25.55 15.72
C TYR A 101 5.79 -24.93 17.04
N THR A 102 6.53 -25.69 17.85
CA THR A 102 7.21 -25.20 19.05
C THR A 102 8.62 -25.78 19.12
N PRO A 103 9.62 -25.07 19.65
CA PRO A 103 10.99 -25.57 19.79
C PRO A 103 11.04 -26.88 20.53
N GLY A 104 11.89 -27.81 20.04
CA GLY A 104 12.05 -29.12 20.62
C GLY A 104 11.09 -30.20 20.10
N GLN A 105 10.05 -29.78 19.34
CA GLN A 105 9.10 -30.68 18.69
C GLN A 105 9.26 -30.64 17.17
N LYS A 106 8.79 -31.68 16.48
CA LYS A 106 8.58 -31.61 15.03
C LYS A 106 7.34 -30.75 14.74
N ALA A 107 7.35 -29.99 13.65
CA ALA A 107 6.15 -29.26 13.24
C ALA A 107 5.01 -30.22 12.92
N ALA A 108 3.81 -29.82 13.31
CA ALA A 108 2.62 -30.64 13.20
C ALA A 108 1.62 -30.04 12.22
N TYR A 109 1.01 -30.89 11.41
CA TYR A 109 -0.15 -30.59 10.60
C TYR A 109 -1.39 -31.25 11.21
N ILE A 110 -2.46 -30.46 11.37
CA ILE A 110 -3.76 -30.88 11.92
C ILE A 110 -4.77 -30.79 10.77
N PRO A 111 -5.10 -31.90 10.09
CA PRO A 111 -6.10 -31.91 9.03
C PRO A 111 -7.50 -31.76 9.63
N ILE A 112 -8.37 -30.93 9.03
CA ILE A 112 -9.70 -30.63 9.53
C ILE A 112 -10.78 -30.84 8.48
N ASN A 113 -10.67 -30.24 7.29
CA ASN A 113 -11.73 -30.24 6.27
C ASN A 113 -11.22 -30.65 4.87
N HIS A 114 -10.33 -31.61 4.79
CA HIS A 114 -9.94 -32.20 3.50
C HIS A 114 -11.05 -33.03 2.89
N LYS A 115 -11.10 -33.00 1.56
CA LYS A 115 -12.03 -33.75 0.73
C LYS A 115 -11.29 -34.68 -0.23
N SER A 116 -11.91 -35.76 -0.58
CA SER A 116 -11.45 -36.58 -1.69
C SER A 116 -11.69 -35.84 -3.00
N TYR A 117 -10.65 -35.53 -3.74
CA TYR A 117 -10.77 -34.92 -5.09
C TYR A 117 -11.47 -35.79 -6.12
N ILE A 118 -11.74 -37.09 -5.80
CA ILE A 118 -12.48 -38.01 -6.63
C ILE A 118 -13.98 -37.92 -6.33
N THR A 119 -14.36 -37.94 -5.06
CA THR A 119 -15.75 -38.00 -4.62
C THR A 119 -16.33 -36.70 -4.11
N GLY A 120 -15.48 -35.69 -3.84
CA GLY A 120 -15.85 -34.42 -3.20
C GLY A 120 -16.27 -34.54 -1.72
N VAL A 121 -16.24 -35.76 -1.15
CA VAL A 121 -16.68 -36.04 0.22
C VAL A 121 -15.51 -35.82 1.18
N ARG A 122 -15.82 -35.28 2.38
CA ARG A 122 -14.85 -35.13 3.47
C ARG A 122 -14.18 -36.46 3.82
N THR A 123 -12.86 -36.48 3.92
CA THR A 123 -12.09 -37.67 4.28
C THR A 123 -12.29 -38.00 5.77
N LYS A 124 -12.07 -39.28 6.17
CA LYS A 124 -12.28 -39.72 7.55
C LYS A 124 -11.08 -39.52 8.46
N ASP A 125 -9.86 -39.52 7.89
CA ASP A 125 -8.60 -39.46 8.63
C ASP A 125 -8.22 -38.04 9.07
N GLN A 126 -9.08 -37.35 9.81
CA GLN A 126 -8.88 -35.95 10.23
C GLN A 126 -9.78 -35.59 11.40
N LEU A 127 -9.36 -34.60 12.18
CA LEU A 127 -10.12 -34.07 13.30
C LEU A 127 -11.30 -33.20 12.83
N ASP A 128 -12.34 -33.11 13.62
CA ASP A 128 -13.42 -32.14 13.41
C ASP A 128 -13.11 -30.79 14.08
N GLU A 129 -13.75 -29.74 13.56
CA GLU A 129 -13.55 -28.36 14.06
C GLU A 129 -13.86 -28.21 15.55
N GLN A 130 -14.87 -28.89 16.07
CA GLN A 130 -15.30 -28.78 17.47
C GLN A 130 -14.24 -29.38 18.41
N THR A 131 -13.68 -30.52 18.04
CA THR A 131 -12.61 -31.20 18.78
C THR A 131 -11.37 -30.32 18.81
N VAL A 132 -10.93 -29.80 17.66
CA VAL A 132 -9.77 -28.89 17.56
C VAL A 132 -10.02 -27.62 18.37
N SER A 133 -11.20 -27.00 18.21
CA SER A 133 -11.60 -25.81 18.95
C SER A 133 -11.54 -26.03 20.46
N LYS A 134 -12.10 -27.13 20.95
CA LYS A 134 -12.12 -27.46 22.39
C LYS A 134 -10.72 -27.57 22.95
N ILE A 135 -9.87 -28.39 22.32
CA ILE A 135 -8.50 -28.62 22.80
C ILE A 135 -7.69 -27.31 22.74
N MET A 136 -7.73 -26.59 21.65
CA MET A 136 -6.94 -25.35 21.52
C MET A 136 -7.40 -24.26 22.51
N LYS A 137 -8.71 -24.19 22.84
CA LYS A 137 -9.24 -23.25 23.86
C LYS A 137 -8.64 -23.47 25.25
N ASP A 138 -8.29 -24.70 25.61
CA ASP A 138 -7.71 -25.04 26.91
C ASP A 138 -6.26 -24.52 27.05
N PHE A 139 -5.57 -24.24 25.95
CA PHE A 139 -4.15 -23.90 25.95
C PHE A 139 -3.81 -22.53 25.37
N HIS A 140 -4.60 -22.01 24.41
CA HIS A 140 -4.20 -20.87 23.56
C HIS A 140 -3.82 -19.60 24.33
N LYS A 141 -4.37 -19.39 25.54
CA LYS A 141 -4.08 -18.20 26.37
C LYS A 141 -2.73 -18.25 27.07
N ASP A 142 -2.18 -19.45 27.23
CA ASP A 142 -0.92 -19.70 27.95
C ASP A 142 0.29 -19.75 27.03
N ILE A 143 0.07 -19.57 25.71
CA ILE A 143 1.10 -19.66 24.66
C ILE A 143 1.25 -18.31 23.98
N ARG A 144 2.48 -17.86 23.81
CA ARG A 144 2.82 -16.69 22.98
C ARG A 144 2.83 -17.10 21.51
N TRP A 145 1.82 -16.68 20.78
CA TRP A 145 1.61 -17.07 19.39
C TRP A 145 2.39 -16.19 18.41
N ILE A 146 3.12 -16.82 17.54
CA ILE A 146 3.92 -16.21 16.48
C ILE A 146 3.28 -16.54 15.14
N PHE A 147 3.10 -15.52 14.30
CA PHE A 147 2.43 -15.62 13.01
C PHE A 147 3.26 -14.99 11.91
N HIS A 148 2.87 -15.29 10.69
CA HIS A 148 3.24 -14.52 9.50
C HIS A 148 1.97 -14.04 8.80
N ASN A 149 1.62 -12.74 8.93
CA ASN A 149 0.33 -12.17 8.55
C ASN A 149 -0.82 -12.59 9.49
N ALA A 150 -0.60 -12.41 10.78
CA ALA A 150 -1.49 -12.80 11.87
C ALA A 150 -2.96 -12.41 11.67
N LYS A 151 -3.23 -11.25 11.07
CA LYS A 151 -4.59 -10.77 10.82
C LYS A 151 -5.44 -11.80 10.05
N TYR A 152 -4.86 -12.48 9.08
CA TYR A 152 -5.57 -13.51 8.32
C TYR A 152 -5.93 -14.71 9.19
N ASP A 153 -4.94 -15.29 9.86
CA ASP A 153 -5.11 -16.51 10.67
C ASP A 153 -6.04 -16.32 11.85
N ILE A 154 -5.93 -15.18 12.56
CA ILE A 154 -6.83 -14.90 13.70
C ILE A 154 -8.28 -14.75 13.26
N ARG A 155 -8.55 -14.13 12.11
CA ARG A 155 -9.92 -14.00 11.56
C ARG A 155 -10.49 -15.34 11.14
N VAL A 156 -9.70 -16.18 10.46
CA VAL A 156 -10.08 -17.55 10.09
C VAL A 156 -10.38 -18.38 11.35
N CYS A 157 -9.49 -18.37 12.35
CA CYS A 157 -9.67 -19.10 13.60
C CYS A 157 -10.86 -18.58 14.42
N ARG A 158 -11.08 -17.27 14.45
CA ARG A 158 -12.24 -16.66 15.12
C ARG A 158 -13.55 -17.16 14.50
N LYS A 159 -13.65 -17.15 13.18
CA LYS A 159 -14.82 -17.59 12.43
C LYS A 159 -15.09 -19.10 12.56
N THR A 160 -14.05 -19.93 12.37
CA THR A 160 -14.20 -21.38 12.22
C THR A 160 -14.06 -22.14 13.52
N LEU A 161 -13.15 -21.74 14.40
CA LEU A 161 -12.88 -22.40 15.67
C LEU A 161 -13.45 -21.64 16.88
N GLY A 162 -13.95 -20.42 16.70
CA GLY A 162 -14.41 -19.56 17.79
C GLY A 162 -13.29 -19.22 18.77
N ILE A 163 -12.05 -19.05 18.30
CA ILE A 163 -10.87 -18.72 19.07
C ILE A 163 -10.34 -17.38 18.64
N ASP A 164 -10.22 -16.44 19.57
CA ASP A 164 -9.61 -15.13 19.37
C ASP A 164 -8.16 -15.15 19.86
N PHE A 165 -7.25 -15.49 18.97
CA PHE A 165 -5.81 -15.50 19.27
C PHE A 165 -5.29 -14.07 19.47
N LYS A 166 -4.41 -13.91 20.46
CA LYS A 166 -3.66 -12.67 20.66
C LYS A 166 -2.26 -12.85 20.11
N PRO A 167 -1.93 -12.23 18.95
CA PRO A 167 -0.62 -12.38 18.35
C PRO A 167 0.44 -11.73 19.24
N TYR A 168 1.47 -12.51 19.60
CA TYR A 168 2.64 -12.01 20.32
C TYR A 168 3.65 -11.38 19.35
N TRP A 169 3.76 -11.96 18.15
CA TRP A 169 4.67 -11.50 17.09
C TRP A 169 4.09 -11.81 15.72
N ASP A 170 4.17 -10.84 14.82
CA ASP A 170 3.90 -11.01 13.40
C ASP A 170 5.19 -10.75 12.61
N THR A 171 5.74 -11.81 12.00
CA THR A 171 7.02 -11.73 11.31
C THR A 171 6.97 -10.90 10.02
N MET A 172 5.79 -10.78 9.39
CA MET A 172 5.59 -9.92 8.23
C MET A 172 5.64 -8.45 8.63
N LEU A 173 4.93 -8.04 9.69
CA LEU A 173 4.96 -6.67 10.20
C LEU A 173 6.30 -6.29 10.80
N ALA A 174 7.00 -7.24 11.46
CA ALA A 174 8.36 -7.02 11.93
C ALA A 174 9.32 -6.75 10.76
N ALA A 175 9.24 -7.54 9.67
CA ALA A 175 10.04 -7.32 8.46
C ALA A 175 9.76 -5.93 7.85
N TYR A 176 8.49 -5.54 7.74
CA TYR A 176 8.08 -4.22 7.27
C TYR A 176 8.64 -3.07 8.12
N CYS A 177 8.67 -3.22 9.45
CA CYS A 177 9.23 -2.21 10.33
C CYS A 177 10.77 -2.14 10.26
N ILE A 178 11.44 -3.26 9.94
CA ILE A 178 12.90 -3.32 9.76
C ILE A 178 13.29 -2.66 8.43
N ASP A 179 12.61 -3.04 7.33
CA ASP A 179 12.86 -2.52 5.99
C ASP A 179 11.59 -2.65 5.12
N GLU A 180 10.93 -1.55 4.85
CA GLU A 180 9.70 -1.48 4.05
C GLU A 180 9.92 -1.68 2.54
N GLU A 181 11.17 -1.77 2.09
CA GLU A 181 11.54 -2.04 0.69
C GLU A 181 11.66 -3.54 0.39
N GLU A 182 11.74 -4.37 1.44
CA GLU A 182 11.92 -5.81 1.32
C GLU A 182 10.65 -6.55 0.89
N SER A 183 10.82 -7.80 0.45
CA SER A 183 9.70 -8.73 0.31
C SER A 183 9.04 -8.99 1.66
N HIS A 184 7.72 -9.11 1.65
CA HIS A 184 6.94 -9.47 2.84
C HIS A 184 6.50 -10.95 2.81
N ARG A 185 6.98 -11.74 1.84
CA ARG A 185 6.66 -13.17 1.72
C ARG A 185 7.55 -13.99 2.65
N LEU A 186 6.93 -14.88 3.42
CA LEU A 186 7.63 -15.74 4.38
C LEU A 186 8.85 -16.45 3.77
N LYS A 187 8.64 -17.12 2.65
CA LYS A 187 9.68 -17.93 1.98
C LYS A 187 10.85 -17.08 1.46
N ASP A 188 10.58 -15.88 0.96
CA ASP A 188 11.61 -14.94 0.50
C ASP A 188 12.43 -14.41 1.68
N LEU A 189 11.76 -14.01 2.78
CA LEU A 189 12.42 -13.53 3.99
C LEU A 189 13.23 -14.60 4.67
N HIS A 190 12.67 -15.81 4.80
CA HIS A 190 13.36 -16.94 5.41
C HIS A 190 14.61 -17.35 4.61
N LEU A 191 14.48 -17.46 3.28
CA LEU A 191 15.62 -17.75 2.40
C LEU A 191 16.74 -16.72 2.55
N LYS A 192 16.37 -15.44 2.68
CA LYS A 192 17.32 -14.34 2.78
C LYS A 192 18.04 -14.29 4.12
N TYR A 193 17.33 -14.51 5.23
CA TYR A 193 17.82 -14.19 6.57
C TYR A 193 18.14 -15.41 7.43
N CYS A 194 17.51 -16.56 7.18
CA CYS A 194 17.67 -17.75 7.99
C CYS A 194 18.58 -18.81 7.35
N ASN A 195 19.24 -18.46 6.25
CA ASN A 195 20.27 -19.29 5.59
C ASN A 195 19.74 -20.68 5.22
N SER A 196 18.51 -20.74 4.72
CA SER A 196 17.89 -21.99 4.27
C SER A 196 18.75 -22.67 3.21
N LYS A 197 19.02 -23.96 3.40
CA LYS A 197 19.61 -24.82 2.37
C LYS A 197 18.62 -25.13 1.23
N ASP A 198 17.36 -24.74 1.41
CA ASP A 198 16.29 -24.89 0.42
C ASP A 198 16.54 -23.93 -0.75
N THR A 199 17.14 -24.45 -1.80
CA THR A 199 17.43 -23.69 -3.03
C THR A 199 16.19 -23.47 -3.89
N GLU A 200 15.06 -24.12 -3.58
CA GLU A 200 13.79 -23.96 -4.29
C GLU A 200 12.70 -23.41 -3.37
N SER A 201 12.28 -22.17 -3.62
CA SER A 201 11.07 -21.60 -3.01
C SER A 201 9.83 -22.22 -3.68
N LEU A 202 9.40 -23.39 -3.19
CA LEU A 202 8.19 -24.05 -3.67
C LEU A 202 6.96 -23.29 -3.16
N THR A 203 6.28 -22.59 -4.07
CA THR A 203 5.03 -21.89 -3.78
C THR A 203 3.83 -22.80 -4.06
N PHE A 204 2.68 -22.51 -3.42
CA PHE A 204 1.43 -23.23 -3.68
C PHE A 204 1.08 -23.27 -5.16
N ASP A 205 1.11 -22.13 -5.84
CA ASP A 205 0.82 -22.04 -7.27
C ASP A 205 1.78 -22.86 -8.15
N SER A 206 3.06 -22.97 -7.73
CA SER A 206 4.05 -23.73 -8.48
C SER A 206 3.85 -25.26 -8.36
N LEU A 207 3.25 -25.69 -7.25
CA LEU A 207 3.01 -27.12 -6.98
C LEU A 207 1.60 -27.56 -7.36
N PHE A 208 0.58 -26.75 -7.07
CA PHE A 208 -0.83 -27.15 -7.06
C PHE A 208 -1.71 -26.23 -7.93
N ASN A 209 -1.14 -25.56 -8.92
CA ASN A 209 -1.84 -24.58 -9.75
C ASN A 209 -3.25 -25.04 -10.18
N GLY A 210 -4.28 -24.31 -9.73
CA GLY A 210 -5.69 -24.55 -10.05
C GLY A 210 -6.39 -25.61 -9.17
N VAL A 211 -5.70 -26.18 -8.16
CA VAL A 211 -6.29 -27.07 -7.16
C VAL A 211 -6.52 -26.30 -5.87
N THR A 212 -7.71 -26.37 -5.29
CA THR A 212 -7.97 -25.81 -3.95
C THR A 212 -7.38 -26.70 -2.87
N PHE A 213 -6.94 -26.11 -1.74
CA PHE A 213 -6.18 -26.83 -0.72
C PHE A 213 -6.95 -28.02 -0.13
N ASP A 214 -8.27 -27.90 0.02
CA ASP A 214 -9.15 -28.97 0.51
C ASP A 214 -9.20 -30.23 -0.40
N ASN A 215 -8.82 -30.11 -1.66
CA ASN A 215 -8.73 -31.22 -2.63
C ASN A 215 -7.32 -31.83 -2.70
N ILE A 216 -6.35 -31.35 -1.94
CA ILE A 216 -5.03 -31.95 -1.84
C ILE A 216 -5.10 -33.07 -0.80
N PRO A 217 -4.62 -34.30 -1.12
CA PRO A 217 -4.58 -35.39 -0.15
C PRO A 217 -3.80 -35.00 1.10
N ILE A 218 -4.28 -35.41 2.28
CA ILE A 218 -3.64 -35.12 3.58
C ILE A 218 -2.15 -35.53 3.58
N SER A 219 -1.85 -36.68 2.94
CA SER A 219 -0.48 -37.20 2.81
C SER A 219 0.47 -36.32 1.99
N THR A 220 -0.04 -35.38 1.22
CA THR A 220 0.71 -34.38 0.45
C THR A 220 0.67 -33.03 1.13
N ALA A 221 -0.52 -32.66 1.62
CA ALA A 221 -0.77 -31.35 2.25
C ALA A 221 0.17 -31.10 3.43
N TYR A 222 0.36 -32.09 4.33
CA TYR A 222 1.22 -31.92 5.49
C TYR A 222 2.68 -31.68 5.13
N LEU A 223 3.17 -32.28 4.05
CA LEU A 223 4.56 -32.09 3.58
C LEU A 223 4.81 -30.67 3.05
N TYR A 224 3.75 -30.05 2.52
CA TYR A 224 3.84 -28.68 2.04
C TYR A 224 3.69 -27.65 3.17
N ALA A 225 2.66 -27.83 4.02
CA ALA A 225 2.19 -26.82 4.94
C ALA A 225 2.96 -26.79 6.28
N ALA A 226 3.34 -27.97 6.82
CA ALA A 226 3.96 -28.03 8.16
C ALA A 226 5.33 -27.33 8.25
N GLY A 227 5.96 -27.02 7.13
CA GLY A 227 7.22 -26.28 7.11
C GLY A 227 7.08 -24.76 7.35
N ASP A 228 5.92 -24.19 7.12
CA ASP A 228 5.74 -22.73 7.19
C ASP A 228 5.77 -22.20 8.64
N PRO A 229 5.21 -22.86 9.68
CA PRO A 229 5.39 -22.42 11.06
C PRO A 229 6.84 -22.57 11.57
N ILE A 230 7.66 -23.51 11.08
CA ILE A 230 9.09 -23.56 11.38
C ILE A 230 9.76 -22.29 10.85
N LYS A 231 9.56 -21.99 9.56
CA LYS A 231 10.12 -20.78 8.92
C LYS A 231 9.69 -19.52 9.64
N THR A 232 8.42 -19.44 10.05
CA THR A 232 7.87 -18.33 10.84
C THR A 232 8.60 -18.19 12.17
N TYR A 233 8.83 -19.29 12.88
CA TYR A 233 9.53 -19.27 14.16
C TYR A 233 11.02 -18.91 14.02
N GLU A 234 11.74 -19.47 13.05
CA GLU A 234 13.13 -19.14 12.77
C GLU A 234 13.31 -17.67 12.39
N LEU A 235 12.38 -17.15 11.57
CA LEU A 235 12.37 -15.74 11.20
C LEU A 235 12.08 -14.85 12.42
N TYR A 236 11.18 -15.26 13.32
CA TYR A 236 10.93 -14.56 14.59
C TYR A 236 12.21 -14.47 15.45
N GLU A 237 12.92 -15.56 15.66
CA GLU A 237 14.16 -15.57 16.47
C GLU A 237 15.23 -14.63 15.86
N TYR A 238 15.37 -14.64 14.54
CA TYR A 238 16.23 -13.69 13.83
C TYR A 238 15.80 -12.25 14.05
N GLN A 239 14.52 -11.95 13.82
CA GLN A 239 13.97 -10.60 13.94
C GLN A 239 14.01 -10.07 15.38
N LYS A 240 13.72 -10.91 16.36
CA LYS A 240 13.80 -10.59 17.79
C LYS A 240 15.23 -10.19 18.18
N THR A 241 16.22 -10.95 17.72
CA THR A 241 17.63 -10.64 17.93
C THR A 241 18.03 -9.33 17.24
N LEU A 242 17.51 -9.08 16.04
CA LEU A 242 17.82 -7.88 15.26
C LEU A 242 17.18 -6.64 15.87
N LEU A 243 15.88 -6.68 16.18
CA LEU A 243 15.10 -5.54 16.70
C LEU A 243 15.52 -5.12 18.12
N ASN A 244 16.11 -6.02 18.90
CA ASN A 244 16.67 -5.69 20.21
C ASN A 244 17.96 -4.85 20.15
N ARG A 245 18.53 -4.64 18.96
CA ARG A 245 19.71 -3.77 18.81
C ARG A 245 19.32 -2.30 18.97
N ARG A 246 20.12 -1.54 19.73
CA ARG A 246 19.88 -0.10 20.00
C ARG A 246 19.61 0.72 18.74
N VAL A 247 20.27 0.39 17.63
CA VAL A 247 20.10 1.08 16.35
C VAL A 247 18.69 0.90 15.74
N LEU A 248 17.96 -0.13 16.15
CA LEU A 248 16.60 -0.44 15.71
C LEU A 248 15.53 -0.15 16.79
N ALA A 249 15.88 0.59 17.85
CA ALA A 249 14.92 0.93 18.90
C ALA A 249 13.67 1.67 18.38
N GLY A 250 13.81 2.53 17.38
CA GLY A 250 12.69 3.21 16.71
C GLY A 250 11.78 2.23 15.98
N PRO A 251 12.27 1.46 15.00
CA PRO A 251 11.50 0.39 14.36
C PRO A 251 10.84 -0.57 15.34
N TYR A 252 11.54 -0.99 16.40
CA TYR A 252 10.97 -1.87 17.43
C TYR A 252 9.83 -1.20 18.20
N ASN A 253 9.97 0.10 18.53
CA ASN A 253 8.90 0.87 19.16
C ASN A 253 7.64 0.92 18.29
N VAL A 254 7.80 1.20 16.99
CA VAL A 254 6.69 1.21 16.02
C VAL A 254 6.06 -0.18 15.91
N PHE A 255 6.86 -1.22 15.74
CA PHE A 255 6.38 -2.60 15.66
C PHE A 255 5.57 -2.98 16.88
N LYS A 256 6.12 -2.80 18.08
CA LYS A 256 5.53 -3.27 19.34
C LYS A 256 4.31 -2.45 19.76
N ASN A 257 4.37 -1.12 19.62
CA ASN A 257 3.38 -0.21 20.22
C ASN A 257 2.37 0.35 19.20
N ILE A 258 2.60 0.17 17.91
CA ILE A 258 1.68 0.61 16.86
C ILE A 258 1.21 -0.57 16.02
N GLU A 259 2.10 -1.27 15.31
CA GLU A 259 1.67 -2.26 14.32
C GLU A 259 1.07 -3.52 14.95
N MET A 260 1.65 -4.06 16.03
CA MET A 260 1.13 -5.25 16.70
C MET A 260 -0.24 -5.03 17.34
N PRO A 261 -0.47 -3.97 18.16
CA PRO A 261 -1.80 -3.73 18.73
C PRO A 261 -2.87 -3.45 17.67
N LEU A 262 -2.47 -2.89 16.53
CA LEU A 262 -3.39 -2.54 15.45
C LEU A 262 -3.96 -3.74 14.71
N ILE A 263 -3.32 -4.92 14.77
CA ILE A 263 -3.81 -6.15 14.10
C ILE A 263 -5.27 -6.45 14.51
N SER A 264 -5.56 -6.47 15.81
CA SER A 264 -6.91 -6.75 16.32
C SER A 264 -7.90 -5.66 15.91
N VAL A 265 -7.50 -4.38 15.95
CA VAL A 265 -8.35 -3.25 15.55
C VAL A 265 -8.78 -3.38 14.09
N VAL A 266 -7.83 -3.67 13.22
CA VAL A 266 -8.10 -3.82 11.77
C VAL A 266 -8.90 -5.09 11.49
N ALA A 267 -8.63 -6.19 12.21
CA ALA A 267 -9.42 -7.41 12.11
C ALA A 267 -10.90 -7.17 12.47
N ASP A 268 -11.16 -6.44 13.57
CA ASP A 268 -12.51 -6.11 14.02
C ASP A 268 -13.23 -5.20 13.00
N MET A 269 -12.54 -4.20 12.43
CA MET A 269 -13.08 -3.34 11.38
C MET A 269 -13.46 -4.13 10.11
N GLU A 270 -12.57 -5.02 9.66
CA GLU A 270 -12.79 -5.83 8.46
C GLU A 270 -13.89 -6.88 8.68
N ASP A 271 -13.98 -7.46 9.89
CA ASP A 271 -15.05 -8.41 10.25
C ASP A 271 -16.40 -7.70 10.36
N ARG A 272 -16.43 -6.48 10.87
CA ARG A 272 -17.65 -5.68 10.97
C ARG A 272 -18.16 -5.22 9.60
N GLY A 273 -17.27 -4.68 8.75
CA GLY A 273 -17.64 -4.09 7.46
C GLY A 273 -18.60 -2.89 7.59
N VAL A 274 -19.01 -2.32 6.47
CA VAL A 274 -19.91 -1.15 6.41
C VAL A 274 -21.18 -1.49 5.63
N CYS A 275 -22.36 -1.11 6.15
CA CYS A 275 -23.65 -1.35 5.50
C CYS A 275 -23.77 -0.58 4.18
N LEU A 276 -24.42 -1.20 3.17
CA LEU A 276 -24.86 -0.54 1.96
C LEU A 276 -26.32 -0.11 2.06
N ASP A 277 -26.59 1.04 1.48
CA ASP A 277 -27.94 1.51 1.18
C ASP A 277 -28.31 1.06 -0.24
N PHE A 278 -28.99 -0.08 -0.35
CA PHE A 278 -29.33 -0.70 -1.64
C PHE A 278 -30.30 0.16 -2.48
N ASP A 279 -31.12 0.99 -1.85
CA ASP A 279 -32.01 1.93 -2.57
C ASP A 279 -31.19 3.04 -3.23
N VAL A 280 -30.21 3.59 -2.52
CA VAL A 280 -29.25 4.56 -3.08
C VAL A 280 -28.43 3.89 -4.19
N CYS A 281 -27.94 2.67 -3.99
CA CYS A 281 -27.19 1.92 -5.00
C CYS A 281 -28.00 1.75 -6.28
N LYS A 282 -29.27 1.35 -6.17
CA LYS A 282 -30.18 1.18 -7.30
C LYS A 282 -30.42 2.50 -8.05
N ASN A 283 -30.71 3.57 -7.33
CA ASN A 283 -30.91 4.88 -7.92
C ASN A 283 -29.67 5.39 -8.68
N LEU A 284 -28.48 5.18 -8.10
CA LEU A 284 -27.23 5.53 -8.75
C LEU A 284 -26.94 4.65 -9.97
N HIS A 285 -27.23 3.36 -9.88
CA HIS A 285 -27.12 2.43 -11.03
C HIS A 285 -27.94 2.97 -12.21
N GLU A 286 -29.24 3.21 -12.02
CA GLU A 286 -30.13 3.69 -13.07
C GLU A 286 -29.66 5.04 -13.64
N LYS A 287 -29.30 5.99 -12.76
CA LYS A 287 -28.81 7.32 -13.13
C LYS A 287 -27.53 7.25 -13.96
N TYR A 288 -26.51 6.54 -13.47
CA TYR A 288 -25.20 6.55 -14.11
C TYR A 288 -25.16 5.66 -15.39
N HIS A 289 -26.00 4.64 -15.48
CA HIS A 289 -26.17 3.90 -16.74
C HIS A 289 -26.82 4.79 -17.81
N ALA A 290 -27.82 5.62 -17.46
CA ALA A 290 -28.38 6.60 -18.39
C ALA A 290 -27.33 7.62 -18.84
N ILE A 291 -26.53 8.14 -17.91
CA ILE A 291 -25.41 9.06 -18.23
C ILE A 291 -24.38 8.36 -19.13
N ARG A 292 -24.09 7.09 -18.89
CA ARG A 292 -23.15 6.31 -19.73
C ARG A 292 -23.63 6.23 -21.16
N GLU A 293 -24.90 5.91 -21.41
CA GLU A 293 -25.45 5.83 -22.75
C GLU A 293 -25.38 7.19 -23.48
N GLU A 294 -25.68 8.26 -22.77
CA GLU A 294 -25.54 9.62 -23.31
C GLU A 294 -24.07 9.97 -23.64
N ARG A 295 -23.15 9.69 -22.74
CA ARG A 295 -21.70 9.91 -22.97
C ARG A 295 -21.14 9.06 -24.08
N LYS A 296 -21.62 7.82 -24.19
CA LYS A 296 -21.27 6.92 -25.30
C LYS A 296 -21.71 7.51 -26.64
N LYS A 297 -22.94 7.99 -26.74
CA LYS A 297 -23.45 8.65 -27.94
C LYS A 297 -22.60 9.87 -28.32
N GLN A 298 -22.27 10.73 -27.34
CA GLN A 298 -21.40 11.89 -27.56
C GLN A 298 -20.01 11.49 -28.08
N ALA A 299 -19.46 10.41 -27.54
CA ALA A 299 -18.16 9.91 -27.96
C ALA A 299 -18.20 9.25 -29.36
N ASP A 300 -19.24 8.50 -29.66
CA ASP A 300 -19.45 7.90 -30.99
C ASP A 300 -19.64 9.01 -32.05
N GLU A 301 -20.38 10.07 -31.75
CA GLU A 301 -20.54 11.25 -32.61
C GLU A 301 -19.19 11.97 -32.83
N ALA A 302 -18.41 12.14 -31.77
CA ALA A 302 -17.09 12.76 -31.87
C ALA A 302 -16.09 11.94 -32.69
N ILE A 303 -16.12 10.61 -32.60
CA ILE A 303 -15.29 9.71 -33.42
C ILE A 303 -15.76 9.69 -34.87
N ALA A 304 -17.06 9.73 -35.13
CA ALA A 304 -17.61 9.74 -36.48
C ALA A 304 -17.10 10.92 -37.33
N MET A 305 -16.69 12.02 -36.71
CA MET A 305 -16.07 13.17 -37.39
C MET A 305 -14.74 12.78 -38.07
N TYR A 306 -14.10 11.71 -37.64
CA TYR A 306 -12.82 11.21 -38.17
C TYR A 306 -12.97 9.89 -38.92
N GLN A 307 -14.20 9.52 -39.31
CA GLN A 307 -14.47 8.20 -39.90
C GLN A 307 -13.70 8.00 -41.20
N ASN A 308 -13.56 9.03 -42.04
CA ASN A 308 -12.82 8.96 -43.31
C ASN A 308 -11.33 8.64 -43.07
N GLU A 309 -10.71 9.28 -42.08
CA GLU A 309 -9.32 9.06 -41.71
C GLU A 309 -9.13 7.64 -41.13
N ILE A 310 -10.08 7.18 -40.33
CA ILE A 310 -10.07 5.85 -39.75
C ILE A 310 -10.19 4.79 -40.83
N ASP A 311 -11.10 4.96 -41.80
CA ASP A 311 -11.31 4.01 -42.90
C ASP A 311 -10.10 3.96 -43.85
N ASN A 312 -9.52 5.12 -44.14
CA ASN A 312 -8.28 5.23 -44.92
C ASN A 312 -7.11 4.51 -44.20
N TYR A 313 -7.00 4.65 -42.90
CA TYR A 313 -6.01 3.94 -42.10
C TYR A 313 -6.24 2.44 -42.11
N LYS A 314 -7.47 1.95 -41.94
CA LYS A 314 -7.84 0.53 -41.98
C LYS A 314 -7.51 -0.08 -43.33
N MET A 315 -7.83 0.61 -44.43
CA MET A 315 -7.49 0.17 -45.82
C MET A 315 -5.98 0.02 -46.04
N LYS A 316 -5.18 0.99 -45.54
CA LYS A 316 -3.72 0.95 -45.68
C LYS A 316 -3.05 -0.07 -44.74
N ASN A 317 -3.73 -0.47 -43.65
CA ASN A 317 -3.22 -1.35 -42.62
C ASN A 317 -4.20 -2.51 -42.33
N PRO A 318 -4.33 -3.54 -43.19
CA PRO A 318 -5.31 -4.59 -43.06
C PRO A 318 -5.24 -5.39 -41.76
N ASN A 319 -4.04 -5.47 -41.15
CA ASN A 319 -3.77 -6.16 -39.87
C ASN A 319 -3.78 -5.20 -38.66
N ASN A 320 -4.45 -4.04 -38.77
CA ASN A 320 -4.56 -3.12 -37.65
C ASN A 320 -5.36 -3.73 -36.48
N LYS A 321 -5.20 -3.11 -35.27
CA LYS A 321 -5.87 -3.57 -34.02
C LYS A 321 -7.14 -2.78 -33.69
N LEU A 322 -7.70 -2.04 -34.63
CA LEU A 322 -8.94 -1.28 -34.41
C LEU A 322 -10.16 -2.22 -34.54
N SER A 323 -11.03 -2.15 -33.59
CA SER A 323 -12.39 -2.76 -33.67
C SER A 323 -13.35 -1.82 -34.41
N ASP A 324 -14.56 -2.30 -34.69
CA ASP A 324 -15.62 -1.53 -35.29
C ASP A 324 -16.89 -1.65 -34.41
N PRO A 325 -17.28 -0.60 -33.71
CA PRO A 325 -16.62 0.69 -33.51
C PRO A 325 -15.30 0.62 -32.70
N ILE A 326 -14.51 1.71 -32.74
CA ILE A 326 -13.27 1.81 -31.97
C ILE A 326 -13.59 1.72 -30.46
N SER A 327 -12.85 0.87 -29.74
CA SER A 327 -13.00 0.75 -28.28
C SER A 327 -12.32 1.93 -27.55
N LEU A 328 -13.14 2.76 -26.89
CA LEU A 328 -12.68 3.94 -26.14
C LEU A 328 -11.97 3.59 -24.82
N SER A 329 -12.21 2.40 -24.30
CA SER A 329 -11.52 1.88 -23.11
C SER A 329 -10.16 1.24 -23.44
N SER A 330 -9.88 0.96 -24.73
CA SER A 330 -8.63 0.36 -25.18
C SER A 330 -7.50 1.40 -25.38
N PRO A 331 -6.47 1.43 -24.52
CA PRO A 331 -5.33 2.33 -24.72
C PRO A 331 -4.63 2.14 -26.06
N THR A 332 -4.60 0.89 -26.55
CA THR A 332 -3.96 0.54 -27.84
C THR A 332 -4.71 1.16 -29.02
N GLN A 333 -6.05 1.06 -29.02
CA GLN A 333 -6.86 1.59 -30.12
C GLN A 333 -6.86 3.13 -30.12
N LEU A 334 -6.94 3.74 -28.92
CA LEU A 334 -6.81 5.19 -28.82
C LEU A 334 -5.42 5.69 -29.19
N ALA A 335 -4.36 4.94 -28.88
CA ALA A 335 -3.02 5.30 -29.35
C ALA A 335 -2.92 5.29 -30.88
N ILE A 336 -3.54 4.33 -31.56
CA ILE A 336 -3.63 4.31 -33.02
C ILE A 336 -4.40 5.55 -33.52
N LEU A 337 -5.56 5.84 -32.91
CA LEU A 337 -6.36 7.00 -33.29
C LEU A 337 -5.58 8.31 -33.18
N PHE A 338 -5.00 8.58 -32.01
CA PHE A 338 -4.33 9.87 -31.76
C PHE A 338 -3.00 10.01 -32.51
N TYR A 339 -2.16 8.97 -32.52
CA TYR A 339 -0.79 9.07 -33.02
C TYR A 339 -0.65 8.65 -34.49
N ASP A 340 -1.33 7.58 -34.92
CA ASP A 340 -1.16 7.04 -36.26
C ASP A 340 -2.16 7.63 -37.26
N ILE A 341 -3.38 7.97 -36.80
CA ILE A 341 -4.43 8.53 -37.68
C ILE A 341 -4.43 10.06 -37.62
N LEU A 342 -4.47 10.65 -36.42
CA LEU A 342 -4.57 12.10 -36.24
C LEU A 342 -3.19 12.79 -36.21
N GLY A 343 -2.09 12.04 -36.11
CA GLY A 343 -0.72 12.56 -36.19
C GLY A 343 -0.33 13.46 -35.01
N LEU A 344 -0.95 13.29 -33.83
CA LEU A 344 -0.64 14.08 -32.64
C LEU A 344 0.70 13.64 -32.03
N GLU A 345 1.34 14.54 -31.29
CA GLU A 345 2.56 14.23 -30.53
C GLU A 345 2.28 14.23 -29.04
N SER A 346 2.74 13.20 -28.33
CA SER A 346 2.58 13.12 -26.87
C SER A 346 3.38 14.22 -26.17
N PRO A 347 2.76 14.97 -25.22
CA PRO A 347 3.49 15.89 -24.37
C PRO A 347 4.44 15.18 -23.39
N ASP A 348 4.20 13.90 -23.10
CA ASP A 348 5.05 13.07 -22.23
C ASP A 348 6.04 12.23 -23.07
N LYS A 349 7.31 12.64 -23.06
CA LYS A 349 8.40 11.91 -23.74
C LYS A 349 8.65 10.52 -23.17
N LYS A 350 8.24 10.24 -21.93
CA LYS A 350 8.35 8.91 -21.31
C LYS A 350 7.22 7.97 -21.74
N ALA A 351 6.10 8.55 -22.16
CA ALA A 351 4.95 7.83 -22.69
C ALA A 351 4.56 8.36 -24.08
N PRO A 352 5.40 8.15 -25.12
CA PRO A 352 5.22 8.74 -26.44
C PRO A 352 3.94 8.30 -27.15
N ARG A 353 3.29 7.26 -26.68
CA ARG A 353 1.98 6.77 -27.13
C ARG A 353 0.97 6.63 -25.98
N GLY A 354 1.12 7.43 -24.94
CA GLY A 354 0.23 7.46 -23.80
C GLY A 354 -1.16 7.96 -24.16
N THR A 355 -2.19 7.44 -23.51
CA THR A 355 -3.59 7.89 -23.64
C THR A 355 -4.22 8.14 -22.25
N GLY A 356 -3.37 8.48 -21.29
CA GLY A 356 -3.78 8.82 -19.93
C GLY A 356 -4.54 10.15 -19.86
N GLU A 357 -5.14 10.40 -18.72
CA GLU A 357 -5.98 11.59 -18.49
C GLU A 357 -5.25 12.90 -18.78
N ASP A 358 -4.01 13.06 -18.30
CA ASP A 358 -3.23 14.29 -18.50
C ASP A 358 -2.91 14.54 -19.98
N ILE A 359 -2.63 13.48 -20.76
CA ILE A 359 -2.38 13.59 -22.18
C ILE A 359 -3.65 13.98 -22.94
N LEU A 360 -4.79 13.37 -22.59
CA LEU A 360 -6.08 13.74 -23.18
C LEU A 360 -6.49 15.16 -22.82
N LYS A 361 -6.25 15.63 -21.60
CA LYS A 361 -6.47 17.02 -21.20
C LYS A 361 -5.58 17.98 -21.97
N HIS A 362 -4.34 17.60 -22.29
CA HIS A 362 -3.47 18.39 -23.15
C HIS A 362 -4.02 18.48 -24.58
N PHE A 363 -4.44 17.37 -25.20
CA PHE A 363 -5.04 17.36 -26.52
C PHE A 363 -6.38 18.11 -26.57
N ALA A 364 -7.12 18.14 -25.46
CA ALA A 364 -8.35 18.91 -25.33
C ALA A 364 -8.14 20.44 -25.40
N GLN A 365 -6.92 20.93 -25.35
CA GLN A 365 -6.60 22.34 -25.58
C GLN A 365 -6.47 22.69 -27.09
N GLY A 366 -6.45 21.69 -27.96
CA GLY A 366 -6.32 21.81 -29.40
C GLY A 366 -7.63 21.57 -30.17
N LYS A 367 -7.47 21.15 -31.43
CA LYS A 367 -8.59 20.87 -32.36
C LYS A 367 -9.43 19.68 -31.92
N GLU A 368 -8.83 18.74 -31.22
CA GLU A 368 -9.43 17.46 -30.76
C GLU A 368 -10.18 17.61 -29.43
N LYS A 369 -10.49 18.85 -29.00
CA LYS A 369 -11.15 19.15 -27.75
C LYS A 369 -12.40 18.29 -27.52
N ASN A 370 -13.33 18.32 -28.46
CA ASN A 370 -14.62 17.61 -28.33
C ASN A 370 -14.41 16.08 -28.21
N LEU A 371 -13.50 15.52 -28.99
CA LEU A 371 -13.15 14.11 -28.97
C LEU A 371 -12.55 13.72 -27.60
N CYS A 372 -11.57 14.49 -27.12
CA CYS A 372 -10.88 14.20 -25.86
C CYS A 372 -11.81 14.37 -24.65
N GLU A 373 -12.64 15.42 -24.62
CA GLU A 373 -13.62 15.63 -23.54
C GLU A 373 -14.69 14.53 -23.53
N ALA A 374 -15.16 14.07 -24.69
CA ALA A 374 -16.10 12.98 -24.78
C ALA A 374 -15.49 11.65 -24.26
N ILE A 375 -14.26 11.34 -24.65
CA ILE A 375 -13.54 10.14 -24.16
C ILE A 375 -13.30 10.22 -22.65
N LEU A 376 -12.87 11.37 -22.13
CA LEU A 376 -12.65 11.58 -20.69
C LEU A 376 -13.97 11.43 -19.91
N GLY A 377 -15.07 12.01 -20.43
CA GLY A 377 -16.40 11.88 -19.83
C GLY A 377 -16.86 10.43 -19.77
N MET A 378 -16.70 9.67 -20.87
CA MET A 378 -17.07 8.26 -20.93
C MET A 378 -16.24 7.42 -19.96
N ARG A 379 -14.90 7.57 -19.96
CA ARG A 379 -13.98 6.85 -19.05
C ARG A 379 -14.29 7.13 -17.58
N ASN A 380 -14.64 8.37 -17.23
CA ASN A 380 -14.98 8.71 -15.86
C ASN A 380 -16.23 7.96 -15.40
N VAL A 381 -17.29 7.96 -16.21
CA VAL A 381 -18.53 7.23 -15.90
C VAL A 381 -18.29 5.73 -15.81
N GLU A 382 -17.59 5.14 -16.77
CA GLU A 382 -17.24 3.71 -16.73
C GLU A 382 -16.43 3.33 -15.49
N LYS A 383 -15.48 4.17 -15.07
CA LYS A 383 -14.73 3.98 -13.84
C LYS A 383 -15.63 4.01 -12.60
N LEU A 384 -16.58 4.97 -12.53
CA LEU A 384 -17.49 5.08 -11.39
C LEU A 384 -18.43 3.89 -11.32
N LEU A 385 -18.99 3.45 -12.45
CA LEU A 385 -19.84 2.26 -12.52
C LEU A 385 -19.05 1.00 -12.14
N GLY A 386 -17.97 0.70 -12.85
CA GLY A 386 -17.24 -0.56 -12.69
C GLY A 386 -16.45 -0.69 -11.40
N THR A 387 -16.06 0.43 -10.76
CA THR A 387 -15.28 0.39 -9.51
C THR A 387 -16.16 0.49 -8.27
N TYR A 388 -17.28 1.24 -8.35
CA TYR A 388 -18.09 1.55 -7.17
C TYR A 388 -19.56 1.17 -7.34
N ILE A 389 -20.28 1.79 -8.29
CA ILE A 389 -21.75 1.76 -8.30
C ILE A 389 -22.30 0.35 -8.53
N ASP A 390 -21.79 -0.36 -9.53
CA ASP A 390 -22.22 -1.72 -9.85
C ASP A 390 -21.48 -2.73 -8.96
N LYS A 391 -20.22 -2.42 -8.62
CA LYS A 391 -19.35 -3.35 -7.91
C LYS A 391 -19.71 -3.53 -6.44
N MET A 392 -20.08 -2.46 -5.72
CA MET A 392 -20.34 -2.53 -4.28
C MET A 392 -21.51 -3.46 -3.93
N PRO A 393 -22.70 -3.37 -4.60
CA PRO A 393 -23.78 -4.33 -4.36
C PRO A 393 -23.42 -5.77 -4.70
N GLU A 394 -22.56 -5.99 -5.72
CA GLU A 394 -22.13 -7.34 -6.15
C GLU A 394 -21.26 -8.04 -5.09
N ILE A 395 -20.42 -7.29 -4.38
CA ILE A 395 -19.46 -7.82 -3.38
C ILE A 395 -19.98 -7.75 -1.94
N ALA A 396 -21.13 -7.12 -1.70
CA ALA A 396 -21.75 -7.13 -0.40
C ALA A 396 -22.10 -8.57 0.01
N LEU A 397 -21.86 -8.91 1.27
CA LEU A 397 -22.18 -10.22 1.81
C LEU A 397 -23.66 -10.32 2.23
N ASP A 398 -24.08 -11.48 2.71
CA ASP A 398 -25.48 -11.76 3.10
C ASP A 398 -25.97 -10.87 4.25
N ASP A 399 -25.05 -10.28 5.01
CA ASP A 399 -25.34 -9.29 6.06
C ASP A 399 -25.61 -7.86 5.51
N GLY A 400 -25.54 -7.67 4.19
CA GLY A 400 -25.73 -6.38 3.54
C GLY A 400 -24.56 -5.43 3.69
N ARG A 401 -23.39 -5.92 4.07
CA ARG A 401 -22.18 -5.12 4.32
C ARG A 401 -21.09 -5.41 3.30
N VAL A 402 -20.25 -4.39 3.11
CA VAL A 402 -19.00 -4.48 2.34
C VAL A 402 -17.83 -4.55 3.31
N HIS A 403 -16.98 -5.54 3.13
CA HIS A 403 -15.84 -5.84 3.99
C HIS A 403 -14.53 -5.56 3.25
N ALA A 404 -14.06 -4.31 3.33
CA ALA A 404 -12.79 -3.94 2.75
C ALA A 404 -11.61 -4.53 3.53
N SER A 405 -10.53 -4.83 2.86
CA SER A 405 -9.27 -5.22 3.49
C SER A 405 -8.34 -4.01 3.64
N TYR A 406 -7.76 -3.84 4.83
CA TYR A 406 -6.81 -2.77 5.17
C TYR A 406 -5.43 -3.35 5.43
N ASN A 407 -4.44 -3.01 4.59
CA ASN A 407 -3.08 -3.48 4.73
C ASN A 407 -2.22 -2.45 5.48
N GLN A 408 -1.69 -2.83 6.64
CA GLN A 408 -0.81 -1.99 7.47
C GLN A 408 0.55 -1.71 6.80
N TYR A 409 0.98 -2.61 5.91
CA TYR A 409 2.25 -2.60 5.18
C TYR A 409 2.11 -2.18 3.71
N GLY A 410 0.93 -1.74 3.29
CA GLY A 410 0.64 -1.45 1.87
C GLY A 410 1.32 -0.20 1.31
N ALA A 411 1.78 0.72 2.17
CA ALA A 411 2.48 1.92 1.77
C ALA A 411 3.82 2.07 2.52
N LYS A 412 4.86 2.47 1.80
CA LYS A 412 6.21 2.68 2.35
C LYS A 412 6.28 3.81 3.40
N THR A 413 5.26 4.66 3.48
CA THR A 413 5.16 5.76 4.45
C THR A 413 4.51 5.36 5.77
N GLY A 414 4.03 4.12 5.92
CA GLY A 414 3.27 3.70 7.10
C GLY A 414 1.76 3.91 6.98
N ARG A 415 1.26 4.56 5.92
CA ARG A 415 -0.17 4.67 5.67
C ARG A 415 -0.78 3.31 5.36
N PHE A 416 -2.07 3.14 5.67
CA PHE A 416 -2.82 2.01 5.18
C PHE A 416 -2.96 2.04 3.65
N SER A 417 -3.09 0.89 3.05
CA SER A 417 -3.78 0.75 1.77
C SER A 417 -5.04 -0.07 1.97
N SER A 418 -6.08 0.22 1.20
CA SER A 418 -7.34 -0.52 1.21
C SER A 418 -7.53 -1.23 -0.13
N GLN A 419 -8.09 -2.46 -0.07
CA GLN A 419 -8.40 -3.26 -1.25
C GLN A 419 -9.63 -4.14 -1.00
N ASP A 420 -10.21 -4.62 -2.06
CA ASP A 420 -11.29 -5.60 -2.08
C ASP A 420 -12.54 -5.25 -1.25
N PRO A 421 -13.10 -4.02 -1.37
CA PRO A 421 -12.76 -2.90 -2.26
C PRO A 421 -11.84 -1.85 -1.65
N ASN A 422 -11.25 -0.98 -2.49
CA ASN A 422 -10.51 0.17 -2.01
C ASN A 422 -11.44 1.33 -1.63
N LEU A 423 -11.80 1.42 -0.35
CA LEU A 423 -12.65 2.49 0.19
C LEU A 423 -11.92 3.84 0.32
N GLN A 424 -10.57 3.83 0.41
CA GLN A 424 -9.77 5.06 0.55
C GLN A 424 -9.69 5.90 -0.74
N ASN A 425 -10.02 5.30 -1.90
CA ASN A 425 -9.98 5.97 -3.20
C ASN A 425 -11.35 6.43 -3.70
N ILE A 426 -12.41 6.32 -2.89
CA ILE A 426 -13.73 6.85 -3.24
C ILE A 426 -13.63 8.39 -3.36
N PRO A 427 -13.99 8.97 -4.54
CA PRO A 427 -13.78 10.40 -4.78
C PRO A 427 -14.47 11.28 -3.74
N SER A 428 -13.71 12.14 -3.07
CA SER A 428 -14.24 13.05 -2.03
C SER A 428 -15.19 14.12 -2.61
N HIS A 429 -14.99 14.49 -3.88
CA HIS A 429 -15.85 15.46 -4.58
C HIS A 429 -17.17 14.84 -5.09
N ASN A 430 -17.25 13.51 -5.19
CA ASN A 430 -18.48 12.83 -5.58
C ASN A 430 -19.21 12.27 -4.34
N LYS A 431 -19.94 13.16 -3.67
CA LYS A 431 -20.68 12.83 -2.45
C LYS A 431 -21.73 11.74 -2.66
N GLU A 432 -22.31 11.64 -3.85
CA GLU A 432 -23.36 10.67 -4.16
C GLU A 432 -22.89 9.22 -3.99
N ILE A 433 -21.65 8.90 -4.42
CA ILE A 433 -21.10 7.54 -4.27
C ILE A 433 -20.90 7.21 -2.79
N ARG A 434 -20.43 8.17 -1.99
CA ARG A 434 -20.25 7.95 -0.55
C ARG A 434 -21.59 7.71 0.16
N GLN A 435 -22.71 8.25 -0.34
CA GLN A 435 -24.04 7.99 0.21
C GLN A 435 -24.51 6.53 0.06
N MET A 436 -23.85 5.71 -0.75
CA MET A 436 -24.10 4.26 -0.81
C MET A 436 -23.80 3.55 0.51
N PHE A 437 -22.95 4.14 1.37
CA PHE A 437 -22.55 3.56 2.64
C PHE A 437 -23.35 4.22 3.76
N LYS A 438 -24.01 3.42 4.59
CA LYS A 438 -24.87 3.90 5.69
C LYS A 438 -24.52 3.24 7.02
N ALA A 439 -25.04 3.83 8.12
CA ALA A 439 -25.04 3.16 9.40
C ALA A 439 -26.03 1.99 9.41
N GLN A 440 -25.82 1.03 10.28
CA GLN A 440 -26.79 -0.01 10.60
C GLN A 440 -28.11 0.64 11.10
N ASP A 441 -29.23 -0.04 10.89
CA ASP A 441 -30.52 0.47 11.37
C ASP A 441 -30.50 0.65 12.90
N GLY A 442 -30.95 1.82 13.37
CA GLY A 442 -30.84 2.23 14.79
C GLY A 442 -29.49 2.81 15.21
N TYR A 443 -28.52 2.87 14.30
CA TYR A 443 -27.18 3.46 14.49
C TYR A 443 -27.03 4.75 13.68
N VAL A 444 -25.98 5.48 14.00
CA VAL A 444 -25.52 6.67 13.27
C VAL A 444 -24.03 6.54 12.96
N LEU A 445 -23.61 7.01 11.80
CA LEU A 445 -22.18 7.16 11.48
C LEU A 445 -21.63 8.36 12.24
N ILE A 446 -20.48 8.17 12.86
CA ILE A 446 -19.70 9.22 13.52
C ILE A 446 -18.36 9.29 12.79
N GLY A 447 -18.15 10.37 12.03
CA GLY A 447 -16.89 10.67 11.37
C GLY A 447 -16.08 11.68 12.18
N SER A 448 -14.76 11.52 12.19
CA SER A 448 -13.86 12.53 12.75
C SER A 448 -12.53 12.54 12.01
N ASP A 449 -12.05 13.74 11.68
CA ASP A 449 -10.77 13.95 11.02
C ASP A 449 -9.84 14.87 11.82
N PHE A 450 -8.54 14.73 11.57
CA PHE A 450 -7.53 15.62 12.15
C PHE A 450 -7.40 16.92 11.36
N SER A 451 -7.84 18.03 11.92
CA SER A 451 -7.66 19.34 11.31
C SER A 451 -6.18 19.70 11.19
N GLN A 452 -5.68 19.89 9.96
CA GLN A 452 -4.31 20.33 9.67
C GLN A 452 -3.21 19.41 10.29
N GLN A 453 -3.39 18.10 10.24
CA GLN A 453 -2.49 17.12 10.87
C GLN A 453 -1.05 17.24 10.38
N GLU A 454 -0.80 17.26 9.06
CA GLU A 454 0.55 17.30 8.49
C GLU A 454 1.31 18.62 8.82
N PRO A 455 0.70 19.81 8.73
CA PRO A 455 1.32 21.05 9.21
C PRO A 455 1.67 21.03 10.71
N MET A 456 0.84 20.42 11.54
CA MET A 456 1.10 20.30 12.98
C MET A 456 2.27 19.37 13.26
N VAL A 457 2.33 18.23 12.58
CA VAL A 457 3.49 17.32 12.59
C VAL A 457 4.75 18.06 12.14
N THR A 458 4.63 18.87 11.09
CA THR A 458 5.77 19.68 10.58
C THR A 458 6.26 20.68 11.63
N ALA A 459 5.35 21.38 12.30
CA ALA A 459 5.68 22.32 13.37
C ALA A 459 6.41 21.63 14.55
N HIS A 460 6.01 20.39 14.86
CA HIS A 460 6.68 19.57 15.88
C HIS A 460 8.09 19.13 15.44
N LEU A 461 8.20 18.51 14.25
CA LEU A 461 9.45 17.94 13.75
C LEU A 461 10.50 19.01 13.43
N SER A 462 10.09 20.16 12.90
CA SER A 462 10.96 21.29 12.63
C SER A 462 11.32 22.08 13.90
N ASN A 463 10.53 21.91 14.96
CA ASN A 463 10.60 22.74 16.18
C ASN A 463 10.49 24.25 15.89
N ASP A 464 9.78 24.62 14.84
CA ASP A 464 9.57 26.03 14.48
C ASP A 464 8.61 26.70 15.45
N LYS A 465 9.12 27.68 16.22
CA LYS A 465 8.34 28.32 17.28
C LYS A 465 7.16 29.12 16.77
N LYS A 466 7.29 29.79 15.61
CA LYS A 466 6.19 30.56 15.03
C LYS A 466 5.05 29.66 14.57
N MET A 467 5.39 28.50 13.96
CA MET A 467 4.38 27.51 13.60
C MET A 467 3.70 26.93 14.86
N GLN A 468 4.49 26.57 15.90
CA GLN A 468 3.95 26.05 17.14
C GLN A 468 3.03 27.08 17.84
N GLU A 469 3.45 28.35 17.93
CA GLU A 469 2.65 29.43 18.49
C GLU A 469 1.34 29.67 17.74
N ALA A 470 1.33 29.53 16.40
CA ALA A 470 0.09 29.61 15.63
C ALA A 470 -0.92 28.53 16.07
N PHE A 471 -0.47 27.29 16.25
CA PHE A 471 -1.33 26.21 16.73
C PHE A 471 -1.78 26.39 18.18
N ILE A 472 -0.86 26.77 19.08
CA ILE A 472 -1.15 27.01 20.50
C ILE A 472 -2.20 28.11 20.65
N ASN A 473 -2.11 29.17 19.84
CA ASN A 473 -3.05 30.29 19.83
C ASN A 473 -4.32 30.02 19.00
N GLY A 474 -4.52 28.80 18.52
CA GLY A 474 -5.71 28.43 17.76
C GLY A 474 -5.84 29.05 16.38
N LYS A 475 -4.74 29.63 15.83
CA LYS A 475 -4.72 30.25 14.51
C LYS A 475 -4.65 29.19 13.39
N ASP A 476 -5.32 29.47 12.27
CA ASP A 476 -5.17 28.69 11.05
C ASP A 476 -3.77 28.91 10.46
N ILE A 477 -2.97 27.83 10.33
CA ILE A 477 -1.58 27.93 9.87
C ILE A 477 -1.51 28.39 8.40
N TYR A 478 -2.45 28.01 7.56
CA TYR A 478 -2.46 28.40 6.16
C TYR A 478 -2.83 29.89 6.01
N ALA A 479 -3.78 30.41 6.82
CA ALA A 479 -4.07 31.83 6.88
C ALA A 479 -2.88 32.64 7.45
N THR A 480 -2.15 32.08 8.43
CA THR A 480 -0.93 32.68 8.98
C THR A 480 0.16 32.78 7.91
N ILE A 481 0.38 31.71 7.15
CA ILE A 481 1.36 31.69 6.06
C ILE A 481 0.92 32.62 4.92
N ALA A 482 -0.38 32.66 4.58
CA ALA A 482 -0.93 33.59 3.60
C ALA A 482 -0.67 35.05 4.01
N ALA A 483 -0.88 35.40 5.28
CA ALA A 483 -0.62 36.74 5.80
C ALA A 483 0.84 37.17 5.59
N LEU A 484 1.79 36.25 5.85
CA LEU A 484 3.21 36.49 5.65
C LEU A 484 3.60 36.54 4.16
N ALA A 485 3.10 35.61 3.35
CA ALA A 485 3.44 35.50 1.93
C ALA A 485 2.89 36.68 1.10
N PHE A 486 1.67 37.10 1.38
CA PHE A 486 0.98 38.15 0.61
C PHE A 486 1.02 39.54 1.28
N HIS A 487 1.71 39.69 2.42
CA HIS A 487 1.79 40.95 3.19
C HIS A 487 0.41 41.51 3.53
N LYS A 488 -0.50 40.66 4.00
CA LYS A 488 -1.85 41.03 4.39
C LYS A 488 -2.10 40.77 5.86
N PRO A 489 -3.01 41.52 6.52
CA PRO A 489 -3.46 41.16 7.86
C PRO A 489 -4.00 39.73 7.91
N TYR A 490 -3.80 39.05 9.04
CA TYR A 490 -4.26 37.66 9.24
C TYR A 490 -5.78 37.51 8.97
N GLU A 491 -6.58 38.48 9.44
CA GLU A 491 -8.03 38.47 9.28
C GLU A 491 -8.49 38.53 7.79
N GLU A 492 -7.71 39.19 6.94
CA GLU A 492 -7.96 39.22 5.50
C GLU A 492 -7.60 37.90 4.80
N CYS A 493 -6.88 37.01 5.48
CA CYS A 493 -6.42 35.70 4.97
C CYS A 493 -7.24 34.53 5.51
N LYS A 494 -8.21 34.77 6.40
CA LYS A 494 -9.13 33.75 6.90
C LYS A 494 -10.21 33.43 5.87
N GLU A 495 -10.63 32.18 5.81
CA GLU A 495 -11.71 31.71 4.95
C GLU A 495 -13.08 32.26 5.39
N PHE A 496 -13.28 32.42 6.70
CA PHE A 496 -14.51 32.96 7.29
C PHE A 496 -14.19 34.25 8.06
N ARG A 497 -15.11 35.20 8.00
CA ARG A 497 -15.12 36.41 8.83
C ARG A 497 -15.61 36.09 10.24
N GLU A 498 -15.50 37.05 11.15
CA GLU A 498 -15.95 36.86 12.54
C GLU A 498 -17.49 36.65 12.63
N ASP A 499 -18.25 37.15 11.68
CA ASP A 499 -19.70 36.95 11.55
C ASP A 499 -20.10 35.60 10.93
N GLY A 500 -19.12 34.71 10.66
CA GLY A 500 -19.33 33.41 10.04
C GLY A 500 -19.51 33.44 8.52
N THR A 501 -19.54 34.61 7.88
CA THR A 501 -19.66 34.72 6.43
C THR A 501 -18.36 34.37 5.72
N VAL A 502 -18.49 33.78 4.52
CA VAL A 502 -17.29 33.41 3.70
C VAL A 502 -16.57 34.69 3.27
N ASN A 503 -15.25 34.71 3.41
CA ASN A 503 -14.37 35.73 2.84
C ASN A 503 -13.72 35.20 1.56
N PRO A 504 -14.24 35.49 0.35
CA PRO A 504 -13.75 34.88 -0.89
C PRO A 504 -12.25 35.14 -1.12
N ALA A 505 -11.80 36.38 -0.90
CA ALA A 505 -10.39 36.75 -1.07
C ALA A 505 -9.48 36.09 -0.03
N GLY A 506 -9.95 35.91 1.20
CA GLY A 506 -9.23 35.20 2.25
C GLY A 506 -9.16 33.70 1.93
N LYS A 507 -10.26 33.12 1.49
CA LYS A 507 -10.30 31.71 1.04
C LYS A 507 -9.32 31.44 -0.09
N GLU A 508 -9.24 32.31 -1.08
CA GLU A 508 -8.31 32.20 -2.19
C GLU A 508 -6.85 32.24 -1.69
N ARG A 509 -6.47 33.26 -0.90
CA ARG A 509 -5.12 33.38 -0.34
C ARG A 509 -4.74 32.20 0.53
N ARG A 510 -5.67 31.74 1.38
CA ARG A 510 -5.50 30.55 2.21
C ARG A 510 -5.26 29.29 1.36
N THR A 511 -6.03 29.12 0.28
CA THR A 511 -5.90 27.99 -0.64
C THR A 511 -4.56 28.02 -1.38
N GLN A 512 -4.12 29.19 -1.83
CA GLN A 512 -2.80 29.37 -2.42
C GLN A 512 -1.68 29.04 -1.43
N ALA A 513 -1.76 29.57 -0.20
CA ALA A 513 -0.80 29.26 0.86
C ALA A 513 -0.76 27.73 1.20
N LYS A 514 -1.93 27.09 1.28
CA LYS A 514 -2.04 25.64 1.45
C LYS A 514 -1.29 24.89 0.33
N SER A 515 -1.50 25.29 -0.92
CA SER A 515 -0.84 24.67 -2.08
C SER A 515 0.68 24.84 -2.05
N ILE A 516 1.17 25.99 -1.59
CA ILE A 516 2.62 26.26 -1.45
C ILE A 516 3.20 25.40 -0.35
N VAL A 517 2.60 25.39 0.85
CA VAL A 517 3.10 24.61 1.99
C VAL A 517 3.14 23.13 1.67
N LEU A 518 2.06 22.60 1.14
CA LEU A 518 2.01 21.21 0.70
C LEU A 518 3.02 20.94 -0.43
N GLY A 519 3.20 21.90 -1.36
CA GLY A 519 4.23 21.83 -2.39
C GLY A 519 5.64 21.72 -1.79
N ILE A 520 5.94 22.53 -0.77
CA ILE A 520 7.23 22.48 -0.05
C ILE A 520 7.40 21.12 0.65
N LEU A 521 6.40 20.69 1.42
CA LEU A 521 6.44 19.45 2.19
C LEU A 521 6.54 18.21 1.29
N TYR A 522 5.93 18.26 0.09
CA TYR A 522 5.98 17.18 -0.89
C TYR A 522 7.15 17.30 -1.87
N GLY A 523 8.04 18.28 -1.67
CA GLY A 523 9.21 18.49 -2.50
C GLY A 523 8.88 18.84 -3.94
N ARG A 524 7.73 19.50 -4.20
CA ARG A 524 7.39 20.01 -5.54
C ARG A 524 8.39 21.06 -5.97
N GLN A 525 8.74 21.02 -7.23
CA GLN A 525 9.62 22.02 -7.83
C GLN A 525 8.88 23.32 -8.11
N ILE A 526 9.57 24.44 -8.07
CA ILE A 526 9.01 25.77 -8.29
C ILE A 526 8.16 25.88 -9.56
N PRO A 527 8.55 25.30 -10.71
CA PRO A 527 7.69 25.33 -11.91
C PRO A 527 6.33 24.69 -11.71
N SER A 528 6.25 23.58 -10.97
CA SER A 528 4.97 22.92 -10.67
C SER A 528 4.12 23.71 -9.68
N ILE A 529 4.76 24.41 -8.71
CA ILE A 529 4.07 25.32 -7.79
C ILE A 529 3.52 26.54 -8.58
N ALA A 530 4.32 27.09 -9.49
CA ALA A 530 3.93 28.20 -10.35
C ALA A 530 2.72 27.89 -11.23
N GLU A 531 2.72 26.71 -11.87
CA GLU A 531 1.61 26.21 -12.67
C GLU A 531 0.32 26.08 -11.85
N GLN A 532 0.42 25.48 -10.65
CA GLN A 532 -0.72 25.30 -9.76
C GLN A 532 -1.30 26.63 -9.26
N LEU A 533 -0.45 27.63 -9.02
CA LEU A 533 -0.86 28.97 -8.57
C LEU A 533 -1.28 29.88 -9.71
N GLY A 534 -1.06 29.51 -10.96
CA GLY A 534 -1.33 30.36 -12.12
C GLY A 534 -0.42 31.61 -12.19
N VAL A 535 0.82 31.52 -11.63
CA VAL A 535 1.77 32.65 -11.56
C VAL A 535 3.06 32.30 -12.31
N SER A 536 3.91 33.29 -12.54
CA SER A 536 5.23 33.04 -13.13
C SER A 536 6.15 32.24 -12.17
N THR A 537 7.11 31.50 -12.72
CA THR A 537 8.12 30.77 -11.95
C THR A 537 8.91 31.70 -11.01
N LYS A 538 9.13 32.97 -11.43
CA LYS A 538 9.84 33.98 -10.62
C LYS A 538 9.00 34.41 -9.40
N GLU A 539 7.70 34.60 -9.56
CA GLU A 539 6.78 34.93 -8.49
C GLU A 539 6.64 33.74 -7.51
N ALA A 540 6.48 32.52 -8.02
CA ALA A 540 6.43 31.32 -7.20
C ALA A 540 7.73 31.14 -6.36
N GLN A 541 8.90 31.42 -6.94
CA GLN A 541 10.18 31.41 -6.23
C GLN A 541 10.20 32.47 -5.12
N ALA A 542 9.78 33.68 -5.40
CA ALA A 542 9.75 34.76 -4.42
C ALA A 542 8.82 34.42 -3.23
N ILE A 543 7.66 33.80 -3.48
CA ILE A 543 6.73 33.34 -2.44
C ILE A 543 7.37 32.20 -1.62
N TYR A 544 8.01 31.24 -2.28
CA TYR A 544 8.73 30.14 -1.65
C TYR A 544 9.80 30.66 -0.69
N ASP A 545 10.69 31.55 -1.17
CA ASP A 545 11.78 32.15 -0.40
C ASP A 545 11.25 32.94 0.80
N LYS A 546 10.10 33.61 0.63
CA LYS A 546 9.44 34.35 1.70
C LYS A 546 8.92 33.40 2.79
N VAL A 547 8.29 32.28 2.42
CA VAL A 547 7.82 31.27 3.38
C VAL A 547 9.01 30.70 4.15
N ILE A 548 10.07 30.24 3.47
CA ILE A 548 11.24 29.65 4.12
C ILE A 548 11.95 30.66 5.04
N SER A 549 12.10 31.92 4.60
CA SER A 549 12.71 32.97 5.44
C SER A 549 11.85 33.34 6.66
N SER A 550 10.53 33.20 6.57
CA SER A 550 9.60 33.42 7.68
C SER A 550 9.63 32.31 8.72
N PHE A 551 9.99 31.09 8.29
CA PHE A 551 10.09 29.88 9.10
C PHE A 551 11.47 29.22 8.96
N PRO A 552 12.54 29.81 9.53
CA PRO A 552 13.91 29.32 9.32
C PRO A 552 14.14 27.90 9.81
N ALA A 553 13.44 27.49 10.87
CA ALA A 553 13.55 26.14 11.40
C ALA A 553 12.93 25.10 10.45
N LEU A 554 11.94 25.48 9.64
CA LEU A 554 11.41 24.63 8.56
C LEU A 554 12.48 24.40 7.48
N GLY A 555 13.19 25.45 7.05
CA GLY A 555 14.28 25.33 6.08
C GLY A 555 15.37 24.38 6.56
N LYS A 556 15.79 24.53 7.83
CA LYS A 556 16.75 23.62 8.47
C LYS A 556 16.24 22.19 8.57
N PHE A 557 14.98 21.99 8.91
CA PHE A 557 14.37 20.66 8.97
C PHE A 557 14.42 19.93 7.61
N ILE A 558 14.22 20.66 6.52
CA ILE A 558 14.34 20.11 5.15
C ILE A 558 15.77 19.63 4.91
N GLU A 559 16.75 20.50 5.19
CA GLU A 559 18.17 20.21 5.01
C GLU A 559 18.62 19.02 5.89
N ASP A 560 18.27 19.03 7.17
CA ASP A 560 18.58 17.95 8.12
C ASP A 560 17.97 16.60 7.69
N SER A 561 16.76 16.63 7.11
CA SER A 561 16.10 15.41 6.60
C SER A 561 16.83 14.83 5.39
N GLN A 562 17.28 15.70 4.47
CA GLN A 562 18.09 15.28 3.32
C GLN A 562 19.46 14.77 3.74
N ASN A 563 20.10 15.42 4.71
CA ASN A 563 21.40 15.01 5.24
C ASN A 563 21.30 13.67 5.96
N MET A 564 20.24 13.43 6.75
CA MET A 564 19.96 12.14 7.37
C MET A 564 19.87 11.02 6.31
N ALA A 565 19.11 11.25 5.23
CA ALA A 565 18.98 10.26 4.16
C ALA A 565 20.32 10.00 3.43
N ARG A 566 21.15 11.03 3.23
CA ARG A 566 22.48 10.87 2.60
C ARG A 566 23.44 10.08 3.48
N THR A 567 23.42 10.29 4.80
CA THR A 567 24.36 9.64 5.73
C THR A 567 23.90 8.26 6.15
N GLU A 568 22.63 8.13 6.51
CA GLU A 568 22.07 6.90 7.10
C GLU A 568 21.38 6.00 6.06
N GLY A 569 21.02 6.51 4.87
CA GLY A 569 20.24 5.81 3.85
C GLY A 569 18.75 5.75 4.15
N TYR A 570 18.28 6.38 5.24
CA TYR A 570 16.86 6.44 5.62
C TYR A 570 16.54 7.76 6.35
N VAL A 571 15.24 8.03 6.47
CA VAL A 571 14.70 9.06 7.38
C VAL A 571 13.76 8.42 8.39
N THR A 572 13.44 9.13 9.48
CA THR A 572 12.57 8.61 10.55
C THR A 572 11.37 9.50 10.83
N THR A 573 10.23 8.86 11.16
CA THR A 573 9.07 9.55 11.74
C THR A 573 9.32 9.96 13.19
N ALA A 574 8.38 10.68 13.78
CA ALA A 574 8.41 11.06 15.19
C ALA A 574 8.48 9.84 16.14
N TRP A 575 7.86 8.72 15.77
CA TRP A 575 7.86 7.47 16.54
C TRP A 575 9.00 6.52 16.21
N GLY A 576 9.84 6.88 15.22
CA GLY A 576 11.02 6.11 14.85
C GLY A 576 10.81 5.11 13.70
N ARG A 577 9.67 5.14 13.00
CA ARG A 577 9.47 4.40 11.75
C ARG A 577 10.51 4.85 10.74
N ARG A 578 11.16 3.92 10.08
CA ARG A 578 12.12 4.21 9.02
C ARG A 578 11.44 4.26 7.67
N ARG A 579 11.97 5.12 6.81
CA ARG A 579 11.75 5.12 5.37
C ARG A 579 13.11 5.12 4.69
N HIS A 580 13.49 4.01 4.08
CA HIS A 580 14.76 3.85 3.39
C HIS A 580 14.76 4.61 2.05
N LEU A 581 15.82 5.35 1.82
CA LEU A 581 16.01 6.20 0.65
C LEU A 581 17.42 5.98 0.08
N HIS A 582 17.72 4.72 -0.26
CA HIS A 582 19.05 4.31 -0.74
C HIS A 582 19.53 5.12 -1.95
N ASP A 583 18.61 5.65 -2.76
CA ASP A 583 18.96 6.47 -3.92
C ASP A 583 19.66 7.78 -3.52
N MET A 584 19.52 8.24 -2.26
CA MET A 584 20.26 9.39 -1.73
C MET A 584 21.76 9.13 -1.57
N GLN A 585 22.17 7.87 -1.50
CA GLN A 585 23.55 7.44 -1.32
C GLN A 585 24.22 7.07 -2.65
N LEU A 586 23.48 7.15 -3.76
CA LEU A 586 24.03 6.90 -5.09
C LEU A 586 25.02 8.00 -5.50
N GLU A 587 26.11 7.60 -6.16
CA GLU A 587 26.95 8.55 -6.88
C GLU A 587 26.13 9.19 -8.01
N ARG A 588 26.29 10.50 -8.22
CA ARG A 588 25.62 11.22 -9.30
C ARG A 588 25.82 10.56 -10.65
N TYR A 589 27.04 10.16 -10.94
CA TYR A 589 27.40 9.46 -12.15
C TYR A 589 28.13 8.15 -11.83
N GLU A 590 27.55 7.02 -12.24
CA GLU A 590 28.19 5.71 -12.15
C GLU A 590 28.88 5.38 -13.48
N PHE A 591 30.13 4.93 -13.41
CA PHE A 591 30.96 4.61 -14.56
C PHE A 591 31.25 3.11 -14.61
N SER A 592 31.10 2.52 -15.78
CA SER A 592 31.47 1.14 -16.08
C SER A 592 31.96 1.00 -17.50
N TYR A 593 32.72 -0.06 -17.82
CA TYR A 593 33.06 -0.35 -19.21
C TYR A 593 31.86 -0.96 -19.94
N SER A 594 31.66 -0.53 -21.22
CA SER A 594 30.63 -1.09 -22.10
C SER A 594 31.21 -2.29 -22.85
N GLY A 595 31.01 -3.49 -22.35
CA GLY A 595 31.44 -4.73 -23.01
C GLY A 595 32.31 -5.62 -22.13
N LYS A 596 32.45 -6.89 -22.51
CA LYS A 596 33.47 -7.76 -21.92
C LYS A 596 34.82 -7.17 -22.26
N VAL A 597 35.68 -6.95 -21.26
CA VAL A 597 37.09 -6.57 -21.48
C VAL A 597 37.72 -7.69 -22.31
N THR A 598 37.85 -7.48 -23.61
CA THR A 598 38.38 -8.47 -24.54
C THR A 598 39.90 -8.36 -24.77
N ASN A 599 40.55 -7.39 -24.09
CA ASN A 599 42.00 -7.28 -24.11
C ASN A 599 42.62 -8.04 -22.94
N PHE A 600 42.46 -9.35 -22.97
CA PHE A 600 43.26 -10.26 -22.13
C PHE A 600 44.63 -10.35 -22.84
N ASP A 601 45.65 -9.71 -22.27
CA ASP A 601 47.04 -9.98 -22.61
C ASP A 601 47.53 -11.17 -21.77
N PRO A 602 47.64 -12.36 -22.35
CA PRO A 602 48.04 -13.55 -21.63
C PRO A 602 49.50 -13.52 -21.14
N LEU A 603 50.30 -12.50 -21.50
CA LEU A 603 51.68 -12.33 -21.12
C LEU A 603 51.87 -11.37 -19.92
N ALA A 604 50.84 -10.69 -19.47
CA ALA A 604 50.89 -9.85 -18.28
C ALA A 604 50.60 -10.67 -17.03
N PHE A 605 51.47 -11.57 -16.66
CA PHE A 605 51.46 -12.29 -15.40
C PHE A 605 51.62 -11.28 -14.25
N GLY A 606 50.54 -11.07 -13.42
CA GLY A 606 50.63 -10.39 -12.13
C GLY A 606 49.97 -9.01 -12.04
N SER A 607 49.32 -8.45 -13.05
CA SER A 607 48.49 -7.26 -12.92
C SER A 607 47.01 -7.63 -12.79
N GLU A 608 46.43 -7.33 -11.65
CA GLU A 608 44.95 -7.30 -11.53
C GLU A 608 44.40 -6.39 -12.60
N VAL A 609 43.65 -6.94 -13.55
CA VAL A 609 42.94 -6.14 -14.55
C VAL A 609 41.88 -5.35 -13.77
N SER A 610 42.15 -4.05 -13.60
CA SER A 610 41.19 -3.17 -12.96
C SER A 610 39.93 -3.12 -13.82
N THR A 611 38.84 -3.67 -13.29
CA THR A 611 37.51 -3.57 -13.92
C THR A 611 36.90 -2.18 -13.76
N GLU A 612 37.55 -1.28 -13.06
CA GLU A 612 37.09 0.08 -12.79
C GLU A 612 37.66 1.09 -13.76
N VAL A 613 36.81 2.02 -14.22
CA VAL A 613 37.21 3.16 -15.01
C VAL A 613 38.14 4.05 -14.21
N PRO A 614 39.35 4.44 -14.73
CA PRO A 614 40.33 5.22 -13.98
C PRO A 614 39.75 6.56 -13.45
N LYS A 615 40.13 6.94 -12.24
CA LYS A 615 39.65 8.17 -11.60
C LYS A 615 39.82 9.42 -12.45
N LYS A 616 40.96 9.59 -13.13
CA LYS A 616 41.23 10.74 -14.03
C LYS A 616 40.20 10.84 -15.17
N VAL A 617 39.75 9.68 -15.67
CA VAL A 617 38.76 9.62 -16.78
C VAL A 617 37.39 9.97 -16.20
N LYS A 618 37.01 9.39 -15.05
CA LYS A 618 35.75 9.73 -14.32
C LYS A 618 35.70 11.25 -14.07
N ASP A 619 36.73 11.84 -13.46
CA ASP A 619 36.81 13.28 -13.15
C ASP A 619 36.70 14.17 -14.40
N SER A 620 37.25 13.74 -15.51
CA SER A 620 37.15 14.47 -16.79
C SER A 620 35.71 14.53 -17.30
N TYR A 621 35.01 13.39 -17.31
CA TYR A 621 33.61 13.34 -17.74
C TYR A 621 32.67 14.04 -16.76
N ILE A 622 32.88 13.93 -15.44
CA ILE A 622 32.13 14.65 -14.43
C ILE A 622 32.19 16.15 -14.66
N LYS A 623 33.40 16.71 -14.85
CA LYS A 623 33.58 18.14 -15.16
C LYS A 623 32.85 18.59 -16.44
N GLN A 624 32.77 17.74 -17.47
CA GLN A 624 32.04 18.05 -18.70
C GLN A 624 30.52 18.01 -18.46
N LEU A 625 30.02 16.99 -17.72
CA LEU A 625 28.61 16.81 -17.41
C LEU A 625 28.08 17.91 -16.49
N ASP A 626 28.86 18.36 -15.51
CA ASP A 626 28.48 19.44 -14.60
C ASP A 626 28.40 20.80 -15.30
N LYS A 627 29.25 21.02 -16.32
CA LYS A 627 29.19 22.23 -17.15
C LYS A 627 28.11 22.18 -18.22
N ALA A 628 27.57 21.01 -18.52
CA ALA A 628 26.56 20.85 -19.58
C ALA A 628 25.17 21.26 -19.07
N PHE A 629 24.62 22.32 -19.68
CA PHE A 629 23.27 22.77 -19.37
C PHE A 629 22.24 22.12 -20.31
N GLY A 630 21.28 21.44 -19.74
CA GLY A 630 20.17 20.77 -20.46
C GLY A 630 20.47 19.32 -20.83
N TRP A 631 19.41 18.53 -20.96
CA TRP A 631 19.45 17.08 -21.18
C TRP A 631 20.20 16.70 -22.47
N LYS A 632 20.00 17.45 -23.57
CA LYS A 632 20.60 17.14 -24.85
C LYS A 632 22.13 17.16 -24.78
N LYS A 633 22.70 18.24 -24.20
CA LYS A 633 24.16 18.36 -24.06
C LYS A 633 24.76 17.28 -23.16
N LYS A 634 24.08 16.94 -22.08
CA LYS A 634 24.51 15.83 -21.19
C LYS A 634 24.48 14.49 -21.92
N ASN A 635 23.40 14.23 -22.65
CA ASN A 635 23.27 13.00 -23.42
C ASN A 635 24.37 12.88 -24.52
N ASP A 636 24.72 13.96 -25.18
CA ASP A 636 25.81 13.97 -26.18
C ASP A 636 27.13 13.55 -25.54
N ILE A 637 27.45 14.02 -24.35
CA ILE A 637 28.63 13.62 -23.57
C ILE A 637 28.58 12.13 -23.20
N ILE A 638 27.42 11.65 -22.75
CA ILE A 638 27.20 10.24 -22.37
C ILE A 638 27.38 9.34 -23.62
N GLN A 639 26.84 9.73 -24.77
CA GLN A 639 27.00 8.98 -26.02
C GLN A 639 28.45 8.97 -26.51
N LYS A 640 29.18 10.09 -26.34
CA LYS A 640 30.60 10.16 -26.63
C LYS A 640 31.40 9.18 -25.75
N ALA A 641 31.14 9.18 -24.44
CA ALA A 641 31.78 8.24 -23.53
C ALA A 641 31.47 6.78 -23.91
N LEU A 642 30.23 6.48 -24.30
CA LEU A 642 29.82 5.15 -24.74
C LEU A 642 30.56 4.70 -25.99
N ALA A 643 30.79 5.62 -26.95
CA ALA A 643 31.61 5.36 -28.14
C ALA A 643 33.09 5.08 -27.79
N GLU A 644 33.60 5.62 -26.70
CA GLU A 644 34.93 5.35 -26.13
C GLU A 644 34.98 4.10 -25.24
N GLY A 645 33.88 3.31 -25.19
CA GLY A 645 33.78 2.08 -24.39
C GLY A 645 33.42 2.30 -22.89
N ILE A 646 32.98 3.51 -22.54
CA ILE A 646 32.64 3.88 -21.16
C ILE A 646 31.11 4.12 -21.05
N LYS A 647 30.43 3.33 -20.24
CA LYS A 647 29.03 3.53 -19.93
C LYS A 647 28.90 4.44 -18.71
N ILE A 648 28.21 5.57 -18.88
CA ILE A 648 27.87 6.51 -17.79
C ILE A 648 26.38 6.41 -17.51
N LYS A 649 26.03 6.17 -16.25
CA LYS A 649 24.64 6.20 -15.75
C LYS A 649 24.45 7.46 -14.91
N ASP A 650 23.56 8.35 -15.33
CA ASP A 650 23.17 9.54 -14.56
C ASP A 650 22.06 9.16 -13.55
N ASN A 651 22.40 9.14 -12.28
CA ASN A 651 21.49 8.85 -11.18
C ASN A 651 20.76 10.09 -10.65
N GLY A 652 20.99 11.25 -11.24
CA GLY A 652 20.44 12.50 -10.71
C GLY A 652 18.93 12.54 -10.62
N GLY A 653 18.23 11.87 -11.53
CA GLY A 653 16.77 11.74 -11.44
C GLY A 653 16.31 10.96 -10.20
N PHE A 654 17.00 9.87 -9.87
CA PHE A 654 16.71 9.04 -8.67
C PHE A 654 17.04 9.81 -7.39
N ILE A 655 18.20 10.47 -7.34
CA ILE A 655 18.61 11.28 -6.18
C ILE A 655 17.61 12.40 -5.93
N LEU A 656 17.24 13.18 -6.97
CA LEU A 656 16.27 14.26 -6.86
C LEU A 656 14.86 13.75 -6.45
N GLN A 657 14.49 12.55 -6.88
CA GLN A 657 13.24 11.93 -6.43
C GLN A 657 13.28 11.55 -4.96
N ALA A 658 14.38 10.96 -4.50
CA ALA A 658 14.59 10.60 -3.12
C ALA A 658 14.68 11.84 -2.20
N GLU A 659 15.35 12.92 -2.64
CA GLU A 659 15.37 14.21 -1.92
C GLU A 659 13.97 14.74 -1.63
N ARG A 660 13.07 14.68 -2.62
CA ARG A 660 11.67 15.08 -2.46
C ARG A 660 10.92 14.21 -1.46
N GLN A 661 11.28 12.94 -1.34
CA GLN A 661 10.64 11.99 -0.44
C GLN A 661 11.10 12.14 1.01
N CYS A 662 12.26 12.74 1.30
CA CYS A 662 12.81 12.83 2.65
C CYS A 662 11.85 13.49 3.65
N VAL A 663 11.42 14.71 3.36
CA VAL A 663 10.51 15.48 4.24
C VAL A 663 9.13 14.85 4.26
N ASN A 664 8.61 14.52 3.07
CA ASN A 664 7.30 13.91 2.92
C ASN A 664 7.17 12.62 3.75
N ALA A 665 8.16 11.73 3.68
CA ALA A 665 8.14 10.47 4.42
C ALA A 665 8.12 10.69 5.94
N ARG A 666 8.84 11.69 6.45
CA ARG A 666 8.83 12.03 7.87
C ARG A 666 7.48 12.58 8.33
N VAL A 667 6.90 13.49 7.55
CA VAL A 667 5.64 14.15 7.89
C VAL A 667 4.46 13.21 7.72
N GLN A 668 4.29 12.61 6.53
CA GLN A 668 3.18 11.68 6.27
C GLN A 668 3.25 10.42 7.11
N GLY A 669 4.47 9.89 7.33
CA GLY A 669 4.65 8.72 8.17
C GLY A 669 4.27 8.99 9.61
N SER A 670 4.64 10.16 10.15
CA SER A 670 4.23 10.56 11.51
C SER A 670 2.72 10.79 11.60
N ALA A 671 2.11 11.38 10.57
CA ALA A 671 0.65 11.52 10.48
C ALA A 671 -0.07 10.16 10.48
N ALA A 672 0.46 9.19 9.72
CA ALA A 672 -0.06 7.82 9.73
C ALA A 672 0.07 7.15 11.11
N ASP A 673 1.21 7.33 11.79
CA ASP A 673 1.42 6.79 13.14
C ASP A 673 0.41 7.42 14.15
N ILE A 674 0.09 8.71 14.01
CA ILE A 674 -0.94 9.39 14.82
C ILE A 674 -2.31 8.74 14.64
N THR A 675 -2.75 8.56 13.39
CA THR A 675 -4.06 7.96 13.09
C THR A 675 -4.13 6.51 13.59
N LYS A 676 -3.06 5.73 13.42
CA LYS A 676 -2.97 4.36 13.96
C LYS A 676 -3.05 4.33 15.48
N LEU A 677 -2.36 5.23 16.17
CA LEU A 677 -2.44 5.35 17.63
C LEU A 677 -3.83 5.76 18.10
N ALA A 678 -4.50 6.66 17.38
CA ALA A 678 -5.89 7.02 17.68
C ALA A 678 -6.83 5.81 17.54
N MET A 679 -6.72 5.03 16.47
CA MET A 679 -7.52 3.82 16.28
C MET A 679 -7.28 2.79 17.40
N ILE A 680 -6.03 2.60 17.83
CA ILE A 680 -5.71 1.73 18.97
C ILE A 680 -6.33 2.26 20.26
N ALA A 681 -6.25 3.57 20.52
CA ALA A 681 -6.84 4.18 21.71
C ALA A 681 -8.36 4.03 21.73
N ILE A 682 -9.03 4.24 20.60
CA ILE A 682 -10.49 4.08 20.44
C ILE A 682 -10.90 2.64 20.71
N ASN A 683 -10.23 1.68 20.10
CA ASN A 683 -10.57 0.26 20.23
C ASN A 683 -10.33 -0.30 21.67
N ASN A 684 -9.34 0.24 22.37
CA ASN A 684 -8.99 -0.18 23.73
C ASN A 684 -9.78 0.54 24.81
N ASP A 685 -10.54 1.59 24.45
CA ASP A 685 -11.29 2.38 25.43
C ASP A 685 -12.55 1.65 25.89
N GLU A 686 -12.64 1.34 27.18
CA GLU A 686 -13.78 0.60 27.75
C GLU A 686 -15.09 1.37 27.59
N ARG A 687 -15.04 2.73 27.67
CA ARG A 687 -16.25 3.53 27.50
C ARG A 687 -16.79 3.49 26.07
N MET A 688 -15.91 3.48 25.06
CA MET A 688 -16.32 3.30 23.67
C MET A 688 -16.99 1.93 23.43
N LYS A 689 -16.49 0.88 24.10
CA LYS A 689 -17.12 -0.46 24.07
C LYS A 689 -18.50 -0.47 24.73
N GLU A 690 -18.65 0.17 25.90
CA GLU A 690 -19.94 0.32 26.57
C GLU A 690 -20.96 1.12 25.75
N LEU A 691 -20.49 2.09 24.96
CA LEU A 691 -21.30 2.88 24.04
C LEU A 691 -21.65 2.12 22.75
N ASP A 692 -21.13 0.91 22.60
CA ASP A 692 -21.29 0.07 21.40
C ASP A 692 -20.80 0.76 20.13
N PHE A 693 -19.66 1.46 20.26
CA PHE A 693 -19.01 2.12 19.13
C PHE A 693 -18.09 1.17 18.39
N HIS A 694 -18.22 1.13 17.08
CA HIS A 694 -17.42 0.28 16.18
C HIS A 694 -16.73 1.11 15.09
N LEU A 695 -15.43 0.98 14.97
CA LEU A 695 -14.68 1.51 13.81
C LEU A 695 -15.07 0.74 12.53
N LEU A 696 -15.31 1.46 11.44
CA LEU A 696 -15.72 0.89 10.16
C LEU A 696 -14.75 1.23 9.02
N ILE A 697 -14.39 2.49 8.87
CA ILE A 697 -13.64 3.02 7.73
C ILE A 697 -12.51 3.91 8.25
N GLN A 698 -11.35 3.79 7.60
CA GLN A 698 -10.23 4.70 7.77
C GLN A 698 -9.84 5.27 6.41
N VAL A 699 -9.80 6.60 6.26
CA VAL A 699 -9.41 7.31 5.05
C VAL A 699 -8.45 8.43 5.40
N HIS A 700 -7.16 8.25 5.10
CA HIS A 700 -6.08 9.21 5.36
C HIS A 700 -5.96 9.62 6.84
N ASP A 701 -6.50 10.78 7.23
CA ASP A 701 -6.57 11.34 8.58
C ASP A 701 -7.96 11.24 9.22
N GLU A 702 -8.94 10.72 8.48
CA GLU A 702 -10.33 10.50 8.91
C GLU A 702 -10.53 9.06 9.43
N VAL A 703 -11.27 8.93 10.51
CA VAL A 703 -11.82 7.67 11.00
C VAL A 703 -13.34 7.77 11.09
N ILE A 704 -14.03 6.72 10.67
CA ILE A 704 -15.49 6.64 10.68
C ILE A 704 -15.89 5.38 11.43
N GLY A 705 -16.79 5.53 12.37
CA GLY A 705 -17.41 4.41 13.09
C GLY A 705 -18.92 4.57 13.15
N GLU A 706 -19.58 3.60 13.79
CA GLU A 706 -21.00 3.64 14.05
C GLU A 706 -21.31 3.30 15.52
N CYS A 707 -22.35 3.88 16.08
CA CYS A 707 -22.92 3.49 17.38
C CYS A 707 -24.43 3.71 17.40
N PRO A 708 -25.16 3.13 18.39
CA PRO A 708 -26.57 3.42 18.58
C PRO A 708 -26.83 4.92 18.73
N ILE A 709 -27.89 5.44 18.08
CA ILE A 709 -28.21 6.87 18.05
C ILE A 709 -28.26 7.47 19.46
N LYS A 710 -28.83 6.76 20.42
CA LYS A 710 -28.92 7.20 21.83
C LYS A 710 -27.56 7.45 22.51
N ASN A 711 -26.50 6.86 22.01
CA ASN A 711 -25.14 6.97 22.56
C ASN A 711 -24.27 7.95 21.75
N ALA A 712 -24.78 8.50 20.64
CA ALA A 712 -24.00 9.18 19.63
C ALA A 712 -23.25 10.42 20.15
N LYS A 713 -23.91 11.26 20.95
CA LYS A 713 -23.30 12.46 21.52
C LYS A 713 -22.07 12.15 22.35
N GLU A 714 -22.22 11.25 23.32
CA GLU A 714 -21.11 10.86 24.19
C GLU A 714 -20.00 10.14 23.39
N ALA A 715 -20.39 9.27 22.47
CA ALA A 715 -19.44 8.58 21.60
C ALA A 715 -18.62 9.55 20.73
N GLY A 716 -19.27 10.58 20.16
CA GLY A 716 -18.59 11.62 19.38
C GLY A 716 -17.64 12.46 20.22
N GLU A 717 -18.05 12.91 21.39
CA GLU A 717 -17.18 13.64 22.33
C GLU A 717 -15.97 12.78 22.74
N ARG A 718 -16.20 11.51 23.03
CA ARG A 718 -15.16 10.55 23.40
C ARG A 718 -14.21 10.25 22.24
N LEU A 719 -14.73 10.08 21.04
CA LEU A 719 -13.95 9.90 19.81
C LEU A 719 -12.98 11.08 19.60
N SER A 720 -13.49 12.31 19.59
CA SER A 720 -12.69 13.51 19.49
C SER A 720 -11.62 13.60 20.60
N TYR A 721 -11.98 13.27 21.84
CA TYR A 721 -11.03 13.26 22.95
C TYR A 721 -9.90 12.26 22.73
N LEU A 722 -10.20 11.02 22.37
CA LEU A 722 -9.22 9.95 22.16
C LEU A 722 -8.30 10.27 20.98
N MET A 723 -8.83 10.76 19.86
CA MET A 723 -8.03 11.18 18.73
C MET A 723 -7.06 12.31 19.09
N ARG A 724 -7.54 13.34 19.76
CA ARG A 724 -6.69 14.49 20.17
C ARG A 724 -5.61 14.11 21.18
N THR A 725 -5.87 13.16 22.06
CA THR A 725 -4.96 12.80 23.16
C THR A 725 -3.99 11.68 22.83
N ALA A 726 -4.31 10.78 21.90
CA ALA A 726 -3.46 9.65 21.51
C ALA A 726 -2.01 10.06 21.17
N PRO A 727 -1.73 11.13 20.38
CA PRO A 727 -0.37 11.52 20.03
C PRO A 727 0.34 12.37 21.11
N THR A 728 -0.36 12.82 22.17
CA THR A 728 0.15 13.87 23.09
C THR A 728 1.30 13.43 23.99
N HIS A 729 1.55 12.11 24.11
CA HIS A 729 2.72 11.63 24.82
C HIS A 729 4.03 12.07 24.14
N LEU A 730 4.01 12.32 22.83
CA LEU A 730 5.16 12.79 22.05
C LEU A 730 4.98 14.21 21.49
N ILE A 731 3.83 14.50 20.86
CA ILE A 731 3.54 15.79 20.24
C ILE A 731 2.68 16.64 21.18
N LYS A 732 3.29 17.67 21.78
CA LYS A 732 2.65 18.55 22.79
C LYS A 732 1.86 19.70 22.18
N LEU A 733 1.42 19.60 20.93
CA LEU A 733 0.58 20.58 20.27
C LEU A 733 -0.90 20.22 20.39
N PRO A 734 -1.83 21.21 20.43
CA PRO A 734 -3.25 20.96 20.60
C PRO A 734 -3.89 20.49 19.30
N PHE A 735 -4.07 19.18 19.14
CA PHE A 735 -4.83 18.63 18.02
C PHE A 735 -6.30 19.03 18.09
N LYS A 736 -6.90 19.29 16.93
CA LYS A 736 -8.33 19.51 16.75
C LYS A 736 -8.89 18.41 15.88
N CYS A 737 -10.03 17.86 16.33
CA CYS A 737 -10.77 16.83 15.62
C CYS A 737 -12.24 17.22 15.64
N ASP A 738 -12.79 17.58 14.49
CA ASP A 738 -14.20 17.88 14.32
C ASP A 738 -14.97 16.55 14.19
N VAL A 739 -16.22 16.52 14.64
CA VAL A 739 -17.06 15.32 14.64
C VAL A 739 -18.34 15.59 13.88
N ASP A 740 -18.65 14.72 12.94
CA ASP A 740 -19.88 14.76 12.15
C ASP A 740 -20.75 13.53 12.46
N PHE A 741 -22.06 13.76 12.53
CA PHE A 741 -23.07 12.72 12.75
C PHE A 741 -23.94 12.60 11.51
N THR A 742 -23.92 11.47 10.85
CA THR A 742 -24.64 11.29 9.59
C THR A 742 -25.30 9.93 9.49
N LYS A 743 -26.38 9.83 8.73
CA LYS A 743 -27.01 8.56 8.42
C LYS A 743 -26.20 7.79 7.37
N ASN A 744 -25.76 8.47 6.33
CA ASN A 744 -24.95 7.92 5.27
C ASN A 744 -23.61 8.65 5.23
N TRP A 745 -22.56 8.03 4.74
CA TRP A 745 -21.27 8.69 4.57
C TRP A 745 -21.40 9.90 3.65
N TYR A 746 -21.29 11.09 4.22
CA TYR A 746 -21.54 12.39 3.57
C TYR A 746 -23.02 12.67 3.21
N GLY A 747 -23.97 12.27 4.02
CA GLY A 747 -25.36 12.64 3.80
C GLY A 747 -26.28 12.33 4.95
N GLY A 748 -27.36 13.09 5.06
CA GLY A 748 -28.36 12.90 6.10
C GLY A 748 -27.81 13.25 7.48
N GLU A 749 -27.48 14.53 7.72
CA GLU A 749 -27.12 15.02 9.06
C GLU A 749 -28.20 14.59 10.06
N VAL A 750 -27.76 14.04 11.17
CA VAL A 750 -28.64 13.62 12.28
C VAL A 750 -28.48 14.61 13.41
N GLU A 751 -29.57 15.31 13.76
CA GLU A 751 -29.57 16.12 14.98
C GLU A 751 -29.47 15.20 16.17
N ILE A 752 -28.42 15.37 16.97
CA ILE A 752 -28.16 14.61 18.18
C ILE A 752 -28.58 15.46 19.38
N GLU A 753 -29.64 15.05 20.09
CA GLU A 753 -30.15 15.72 21.28
C GLU A 753 -29.19 15.62 22.51
#